data_2338571cbb7770807aa87d6ea5664db5
#
_entry.id   2338571cbb7770807aa87d6ea5664db5
#
_cell.length_a   1.000
_cell.length_b   1.000
_cell.length_c   1.000
_cell.angle_alpha   90.00
_cell.angle_beta   90.00
_cell.angle_gamma   90.00
#
_symmetry.space_group_name_H-M   'P 1'
#
loop_
_entity.id
_entity.type
_entity.pdbx_description
1 polymer ?
#
loop_
_entity_poly.entity_id
_entity_poly.type
_entity_poly.pdbx_seq_one_letter_code
_entity_poly.pdbx_strand_id
1 'polypeptide(L)'
;MILAYNFLKEILKESTPPLDELTKRLINIGFEVEDLIKYPANDIITVKANSVEKIESLNNLYKVEITDCERNITVVTSWEKIKVGSIYTYASPNTEILGKTLEKRQFGDVISDGMLLSYKELSLNSDFLSAVEREGIMELPDDTPVGQNFYELFNLSAPLLNLKVPFNRSDCYSFLGILREITAAFYISIPQEIKNKPNFIYPSFDSSKIKRETAKKDFKGVKILNKDGCPYYSCTIINNISVKGSPYEIRKSLFSLGIRPINNVVDIANLIMYFYGQPLHTFDFNKVGGKEIIVRSSNDTEELKAIDGKTYPLNELDLVIADDLHPIALAGIIGGSDSEINNDSKCVLIESAFFNPLYINRTSERLNINTDASIRYSRIVDRTRTKELALMATNLIASICNGTILGEILEYGSDEYKPQKIDFSIGDFKKVTGIELSKYDATHILSKLEIPFEIKSQDYLTIKVPPFRENDIKETVDIVEEILRFVGYDKISPKATPYYVKYEDENYNYKVKTKLRNLLIGLGLSEVVTDSFVKDEEISLIYDDATDDLLRVKNPIKTGLSFLSPNKIIGFCSVIQRNIYRKHTDLKLFEIGKHYLKDSEEEFLDIALTGNKNIENWLEKPIKVDFYYGKGIIESLFTRFKVPYKEKKNVNSKIFDTDESVDFFIETSNIGSFGKVNKNIRNYYDINQDIFYASIKLSFISKYILQIPKFTPIPQTQEIVRDIALVVDDIVKVGDIIDKIKSLANSSLTNVILFDVYKGENIPEGKKSVALRLNFNFGLNLTSEQIQKTLDKIINEVCYTFSATLRK
;
A
#
# COMPACT_ATOMS: atom_id res chain seq x y z
N MET A 1 -11.05 -3.20 -12.72
CA MET A 1 -11.87 -3.41 -13.97
C MET A 1 -13.33 -3.19 -13.64
N ILE A 2 -13.99 -2.28 -14.36
CA ILE A 2 -15.42 -1.97 -14.13
C ILE A 2 -16.29 -2.74 -15.10
N LEU A 3 -17.41 -3.27 -14.61
CA LEU A 3 -18.37 -4.04 -15.38
C LEU A 3 -19.80 -3.66 -14.97
N ALA A 4 -20.61 -3.15 -15.91
CA ALA A 4 -22.03 -2.90 -15.67
C ALA A 4 -22.85 -4.20 -15.67
N TYR A 5 -23.60 -4.43 -14.60
CA TYR A 5 -24.45 -5.61 -14.50
C TYR A 5 -25.55 -5.64 -15.57
N ASN A 6 -26.14 -4.46 -15.92
CA ASN A 6 -27.12 -4.38 -16.99
C ASN A 6 -26.54 -4.70 -18.36
N PHE A 7 -25.29 -4.31 -18.61
CA PHE A 7 -24.60 -4.69 -19.85
C PHE A 7 -24.38 -6.21 -19.92
N LEU A 8 -24.04 -6.84 -18.79
CA LEU A 8 -23.96 -8.29 -18.72
C LEU A 8 -25.32 -8.96 -19.03
N LYS A 9 -26.45 -8.37 -18.56
CA LYS A 9 -27.79 -8.82 -18.88
C LYS A 9 -28.12 -8.70 -20.38
N GLU A 10 -27.73 -7.63 -21.03
CA GLU A 10 -27.90 -7.50 -22.50
C GLU A 10 -27.22 -8.62 -23.26
N ILE A 11 -26.07 -9.05 -22.78
CA ILE A 11 -25.23 -10.08 -23.44
C ILE A 11 -25.71 -11.49 -23.13
N LEU A 12 -25.86 -11.83 -21.87
CA LEU A 12 -26.21 -13.19 -21.42
C LEU A 12 -27.71 -13.45 -21.38
N LYS A 13 -28.52 -12.40 -21.49
CA LYS A 13 -30.02 -12.47 -21.47
C LYS A 13 -30.50 -13.24 -20.27
N GLU A 14 -31.37 -14.22 -20.48
CA GLU A 14 -31.95 -15.06 -19.43
C GLU A 14 -30.93 -15.91 -18.65
N SER A 15 -29.74 -16.11 -19.23
CA SER A 15 -28.65 -16.85 -18.57
C SER A 15 -27.84 -15.99 -17.58
N THR A 16 -28.19 -14.72 -17.39
CA THR A 16 -27.43 -13.83 -16.48
C THR A 16 -27.68 -14.25 -15.02
N PRO A 17 -26.62 -14.56 -14.25
CA PRO A 17 -26.77 -14.89 -12.83
C PRO A 17 -27.30 -13.70 -12.03
N PRO A 18 -28.06 -13.93 -10.94
CA PRO A 18 -28.39 -12.89 -9.98
C PRO A 18 -27.16 -12.17 -9.44
N LEU A 19 -27.24 -10.85 -9.21
CA LEU A 19 -26.09 -10.04 -8.84
C LEU A 19 -25.34 -10.55 -7.59
N ASP A 20 -26.10 -10.93 -6.55
CA ASP A 20 -25.51 -11.43 -5.30
C ASP A 20 -24.77 -12.76 -5.49
N GLU A 21 -25.33 -13.64 -6.32
CA GLU A 21 -24.70 -14.91 -6.65
C GLU A 21 -23.46 -14.70 -7.53
N LEU A 22 -23.56 -13.81 -8.51
CA LEU A 22 -22.43 -13.41 -9.36
C LEU A 22 -21.27 -12.87 -8.52
N THR A 23 -21.55 -11.92 -7.64
CA THR A 23 -20.56 -11.30 -6.76
C THR A 23 -19.86 -12.35 -5.88
N LYS A 24 -20.66 -13.20 -5.22
CA LYS A 24 -20.13 -14.28 -4.37
C LYS A 24 -19.27 -15.26 -5.17
N ARG A 25 -19.72 -15.64 -6.36
CA ARG A 25 -19.01 -16.61 -7.20
C ARG A 25 -17.71 -16.05 -7.76
N LEU A 26 -17.69 -14.77 -8.16
CA LEU A 26 -16.47 -14.08 -8.60
C LEU A 26 -15.41 -14.08 -7.49
N ILE A 27 -15.80 -13.75 -6.26
CA ILE A 27 -14.89 -13.80 -5.11
C ILE A 27 -14.33 -15.22 -4.91
N ASN A 28 -15.18 -16.23 -5.00
CA ASN A 28 -14.77 -17.63 -4.80
C ASN A 28 -13.77 -18.12 -5.85
N ILE A 29 -13.85 -17.62 -7.10
CA ILE A 29 -12.89 -17.95 -8.16
C ILE A 29 -11.68 -17.00 -8.23
N GLY A 30 -11.51 -16.09 -7.24
CA GLY A 30 -10.31 -15.28 -7.06
C GLY A 30 -10.41 -13.83 -7.57
N PHE A 31 -11.60 -13.32 -7.89
CA PHE A 31 -11.79 -11.91 -8.25
C PHE A 31 -12.46 -11.16 -7.10
N GLU A 32 -11.71 -10.33 -6.41
CA GLU A 32 -12.23 -9.48 -5.35
C GLU A 32 -13.15 -8.41 -5.96
N VAL A 33 -14.36 -8.28 -5.42
CA VAL A 33 -15.27 -7.18 -5.74
C VAL A 33 -15.01 -6.08 -4.71
N GLU A 34 -14.25 -5.05 -5.10
CA GLU A 34 -13.84 -3.96 -4.21
C GLU A 34 -15.03 -3.07 -3.85
N ASP A 35 -15.90 -2.79 -4.83
CA ASP A 35 -17.06 -1.92 -4.64
C ASP A 35 -18.18 -2.24 -5.63
N LEU A 36 -19.40 -1.91 -5.24
CA LEU A 36 -20.57 -1.86 -6.10
C LEU A 36 -20.99 -0.39 -6.28
N ILE A 37 -20.54 0.21 -7.38
CA ILE A 37 -20.83 1.61 -7.68
C ILE A 37 -22.30 1.71 -8.09
N LYS A 38 -23.08 2.43 -7.29
CA LYS A 38 -24.50 2.66 -7.52
C LYS A 38 -24.73 4.10 -7.92
N TYR A 39 -25.50 4.32 -8.94
CA TYR A 39 -26.00 5.63 -9.31
C TYR A 39 -27.34 5.92 -8.64
N PRO A 40 -27.69 7.19 -8.47
CA PRO A 40 -29.00 7.54 -7.90
C PRO A 40 -30.14 6.95 -8.73
N ALA A 41 -31.12 6.33 -8.07
CA ALA A 41 -32.33 5.84 -8.74
C ALA A 41 -33.33 6.98 -8.93
N ASN A 42 -32.91 8.08 -9.59
CA ASN A 42 -33.70 9.28 -9.77
C ASN A 42 -34.33 9.31 -11.14
N ASP A 43 -35.49 9.95 -11.27
CA ASP A 43 -36.19 10.18 -12.53
C ASP A 43 -35.52 11.32 -13.34
N ILE A 44 -34.27 11.06 -13.74
CA ILE A 44 -33.53 11.96 -14.63
C ILE A 44 -33.80 11.50 -16.05
N ILE A 45 -34.38 12.38 -16.85
CA ILE A 45 -34.75 12.08 -18.23
C ILE A 45 -33.92 12.85 -19.24
N THR A 46 -33.88 12.37 -20.45
CA THR A 46 -33.31 13.03 -21.61
C THR A 46 -34.31 14.01 -22.20
N VAL A 47 -33.87 15.23 -22.53
CA VAL A 47 -34.70 16.29 -23.08
C VAL A 47 -34.03 17.00 -24.25
N LYS A 48 -34.79 17.52 -25.19
CA LYS A 48 -34.27 18.29 -26.33
C LYS A 48 -34.53 19.79 -26.12
N ALA A 49 -33.50 20.60 -26.34
CA ALA A 49 -33.63 22.07 -26.28
C ALA A 49 -34.31 22.62 -27.55
N ASN A 50 -35.43 23.30 -27.39
CA ASN A 50 -36.21 23.90 -28.47
C ASN A 50 -35.86 25.37 -28.74
N SER A 51 -35.63 26.15 -27.64
CA SER A 51 -35.18 27.55 -27.75
C SER A 51 -34.28 27.91 -26.55
N VAL A 52 -33.45 28.91 -26.75
CA VAL A 52 -32.57 29.51 -25.74
C VAL A 52 -32.66 30.99 -25.82
N GLU A 53 -33.08 31.68 -24.77
CA GLU A 53 -33.25 33.12 -24.71
C GLU A 53 -32.51 33.68 -23.50
N LYS A 54 -31.76 34.77 -23.66
CA LYS A 54 -31.11 35.44 -22.53
C LYS A 54 -32.13 36.25 -21.74
N ILE A 55 -32.14 36.14 -20.42
CA ILE A 55 -33.04 36.91 -19.56
C ILE A 55 -32.41 38.30 -19.36
N GLU A 56 -32.96 39.31 -20.01
CA GLU A 56 -32.38 40.70 -20.01
C GLU A 56 -32.35 41.32 -18.60
N SER A 57 -33.29 40.97 -17.73
CA SER A 57 -33.37 41.49 -16.37
C SER A 57 -32.37 40.90 -15.38
N LEU A 58 -31.68 39.81 -15.76
CA LEU A 58 -30.77 39.01 -14.90
C LEU A 58 -29.46 38.75 -15.63
N ASN A 59 -28.35 39.21 -15.06
CA ASN A 59 -27.02 38.96 -15.65
C ASN A 59 -26.69 37.47 -15.66
N ASN A 60 -26.25 36.96 -16.81
CA ASN A 60 -25.78 35.62 -17.06
C ASN A 60 -26.77 34.48 -16.80
N LEU A 61 -28.08 34.72 -16.98
CA LEU A 61 -29.10 33.68 -16.96
C LEU A 61 -29.79 33.55 -18.31
N TYR A 62 -30.10 32.31 -18.66
CA TYR A 62 -30.72 31.92 -19.90
C TYR A 62 -31.98 31.12 -19.61
N LYS A 63 -33.10 31.49 -20.24
CA LYS A 63 -34.34 30.72 -20.33
C LYS A 63 -34.18 29.72 -21.46
N VAL A 64 -34.40 28.45 -21.17
CA VAL A 64 -34.35 27.37 -22.14
C VAL A 64 -35.69 26.63 -22.14
N GLU A 65 -36.32 26.59 -23.29
CA GLU A 65 -37.51 25.75 -23.53
C GLU A 65 -37.01 24.38 -23.96
N ILE A 66 -37.35 23.33 -23.22
CA ILE A 66 -36.99 21.95 -23.49
C ILE A 66 -38.23 21.11 -23.67
N THR A 67 -38.08 19.97 -24.35
CA THR A 67 -39.18 18.99 -24.51
C THR A 67 -38.70 17.58 -24.21
N ASP A 68 -39.57 16.77 -23.59
CA ASP A 68 -39.43 15.32 -23.40
C ASP A 68 -40.23 14.52 -24.45
N CYS A 69 -40.69 15.17 -25.52
CA CYS A 69 -41.63 14.67 -26.58
C CYS A 69 -43.09 14.67 -26.20
N GLU A 70 -43.47 14.78 -24.93
CA GLU A 70 -44.85 14.80 -24.47
C GLU A 70 -45.28 16.22 -24.07
N ARG A 71 -44.38 17.00 -23.48
CA ARG A 71 -44.62 18.34 -22.92
C ARG A 71 -43.44 19.28 -23.18
N ASN A 72 -43.74 20.58 -23.15
CA ASN A 72 -42.69 21.62 -23.12
C ASN A 72 -42.48 22.10 -21.69
N ILE A 73 -41.21 22.26 -21.30
CA ILE A 73 -40.78 22.61 -19.95
C ILE A 73 -39.86 23.83 -20.06
N THR A 74 -40.03 24.80 -19.17
CA THR A 74 -39.11 25.96 -19.06
C THR A 74 -38.10 25.71 -17.96
N VAL A 75 -36.81 25.83 -18.26
CA VAL A 75 -35.73 25.82 -17.27
C VAL A 75 -34.84 27.05 -17.40
N VAL A 76 -34.24 27.48 -16.28
CA VAL A 76 -33.29 28.59 -16.26
C VAL A 76 -31.90 28.04 -15.90
N THR A 77 -30.90 28.45 -16.65
CA THR A 77 -29.50 28.03 -16.44
C THR A 77 -28.56 29.24 -16.59
N SER A 78 -27.40 29.15 -15.92
CA SER A 78 -26.29 30.08 -16.12
C SER A 78 -25.32 29.63 -17.22
N TRP A 79 -25.52 28.46 -17.81
CA TRP A 79 -24.66 27.92 -18.84
C TRP A 79 -24.96 28.50 -20.22
N GLU A 80 -24.06 29.33 -20.74
CA GLU A 80 -24.25 30.04 -22.00
C GLU A 80 -24.14 29.17 -23.28
N LYS A 81 -23.54 27.98 -23.16
CA LYS A 81 -23.22 27.10 -24.30
C LYS A 81 -24.35 26.11 -24.66
N ILE A 82 -25.58 26.35 -24.22
CA ILE A 82 -26.73 25.55 -24.62
C ILE A 82 -27.01 25.77 -26.12
N LYS A 83 -27.18 24.66 -26.86
CA LYS A 83 -27.48 24.68 -28.30
C LYS A 83 -28.89 24.24 -28.55
N VAL A 84 -29.62 24.97 -29.39
CA VAL A 84 -30.94 24.60 -29.88
C VAL A 84 -30.82 23.34 -30.73
N GLY A 85 -31.69 22.36 -30.45
CA GLY A 85 -31.70 21.08 -31.15
C GLY A 85 -30.89 19.99 -30.46
N SER A 86 -29.95 20.36 -29.55
CA SER A 86 -29.15 19.36 -28.80
C SER A 86 -29.96 18.75 -27.63
N ILE A 87 -29.50 17.56 -27.21
CA ILE A 87 -30.12 16.75 -26.17
C ILE A 87 -29.33 16.87 -24.87
N TYR A 88 -30.03 17.01 -23.75
CA TYR A 88 -29.47 17.23 -22.41
C TYR A 88 -30.16 16.31 -21.40
N THR A 89 -29.58 16.18 -20.20
CA THR A 89 -30.21 15.53 -19.06
C THR A 89 -30.95 16.54 -18.21
N TYR A 90 -32.13 16.17 -17.74
CA TYR A 90 -33.06 17.03 -17.00
C TYR A 90 -33.58 16.32 -15.75
N ALA A 91 -33.58 17.05 -14.64
CA ALA A 91 -34.21 16.65 -13.39
C ALA A 91 -35.43 17.54 -13.11
N SER A 92 -36.59 16.90 -12.85
CA SER A 92 -37.83 17.58 -12.49
C SER A 92 -37.82 18.07 -11.03
N PRO A 93 -38.71 19.01 -10.65
CA PRO A 93 -38.92 19.35 -9.25
C PRO A 93 -39.25 18.10 -8.40
N ASN A 94 -38.85 18.09 -7.11
CA ASN A 94 -38.89 17.00 -6.16
C ASN A 94 -37.85 15.88 -6.41
N THR A 95 -37.01 15.98 -7.44
CA THR A 95 -35.86 15.07 -7.63
C THR A 95 -34.74 15.44 -6.64
N GLU A 96 -34.15 14.47 -5.98
CA GLU A 96 -32.99 14.65 -5.10
C GLU A 96 -31.69 14.62 -5.92
N ILE A 97 -30.89 15.68 -5.88
CA ILE A 97 -29.61 15.83 -6.54
C ILE A 97 -28.53 16.19 -5.51
N LEU A 98 -27.50 15.36 -5.34
CA LEU A 98 -26.41 15.57 -4.38
C LEU A 98 -26.90 15.88 -2.96
N GLY A 99 -27.94 15.18 -2.48
CA GLY A 99 -28.53 15.34 -1.16
C GLY A 99 -29.43 16.56 -0.99
N LYS A 100 -29.81 17.23 -2.09
CA LYS A 100 -30.75 18.37 -2.08
C LYS A 100 -31.92 18.10 -3.00
N THR A 101 -33.13 18.30 -2.49
CA THR A 101 -34.37 18.23 -3.28
C THR A 101 -34.49 19.45 -4.15
N LEU A 102 -34.73 19.27 -5.44
CA LEU A 102 -35.00 20.35 -6.38
C LEU A 102 -36.40 20.91 -6.15
N GLU A 103 -36.49 22.25 -6.16
CA GLU A 103 -37.76 22.97 -6.10
C GLU A 103 -37.91 23.86 -7.33
N LYS A 104 -39.19 24.16 -7.69
CA LYS A 104 -39.45 25.21 -8.68
C LYS A 104 -38.90 26.52 -8.15
N ARG A 105 -38.15 27.25 -8.99
CA ARG A 105 -37.58 28.54 -8.62
C ARG A 105 -38.00 29.66 -9.59
N GLN A 106 -38.31 30.78 -9.03
CA GLN A 106 -38.61 31.99 -9.82
C GLN A 106 -37.34 32.85 -10.01
N PHE A 107 -37.07 33.17 -11.25
CA PHE A 107 -35.97 34.03 -11.68
C PHE A 107 -36.55 35.24 -12.46
N GLY A 108 -36.75 36.39 -11.79
CA GLY A 108 -37.52 37.51 -12.37
C GLY A 108 -38.93 37.05 -12.72
N ASP A 109 -39.32 37.23 -13.96
CA ASP A 109 -40.64 36.83 -14.45
C ASP A 109 -40.71 35.38 -14.97
N VAL A 110 -39.59 34.62 -14.91
CA VAL A 110 -39.51 33.26 -15.43
C VAL A 110 -39.48 32.26 -14.27
N ILE A 111 -40.35 31.25 -14.32
CA ILE A 111 -40.31 30.11 -13.38
C ILE A 111 -39.53 28.98 -14.03
N SER A 112 -38.45 28.54 -13.36
CA SER A 112 -37.71 27.33 -13.74
C SER A 112 -38.40 26.08 -13.15
N ASP A 113 -38.80 25.19 -14.00
CA ASP A 113 -39.45 23.93 -13.67
C ASP A 113 -38.41 22.79 -13.73
N GLY A 114 -37.43 22.80 -12.81
CA GLY A 114 -36.35 21.82 -12.72
C GLY A 114 -35.00 22.36 -13.20
N MET A 115 -34.08 21.45 -13.55
CA MET A 115 -32.70 21.80 -13.84
C MET A 115 -32.07 20.88 -14.91
N LEU A 116 -31.27 21.43 -15.81
CA LEU A 116 -30.34 20.67 -16.66
C LEU A 116 -29.09 20.30 -15.87
N LEU A 117 -28.54 19.09 -16.08
CA LEU A 117 -27.53 18.53 -15.21
C LEU A 117 -26.14 18.47 -15.85
N SER A 118 -25.14 18.61 -14.98
CA SER A 118 -23.71 18.38 -15.30
C SER A 118 -23.30 16.94 -14.98
N TYR A 119 -22.09 16.55 -15.41
CA TYR A 119 -21.48 15.26 -15.04
C TYR A 119 -21.42 15.04 -13.52
N LYS A 120 -21.12 16.09 -12.77
CA LYS A 120 -21.04 16.07 -11.31
C LYS A 120 -22.38 15.73 -10.66
N GLU A 121 -23.44 16.37 -11.12
CA GLU A 121 -24.79 16.17 -10.61
C GLU A 121 -25.36 14.79 -10.97
N LEU A 122 -24.89 14.23 -12.08
CA LEU A 122 -25.17 12.85 -12.47
C LEU A 122 -24.32 11.82 -11.72
N SER A 123 -23.39 12.26 -10.84
CA SER A 123 -22.43 11.40 -10.13
C SER A 123 -21.54 10.55 -11.06
N LEU A 124 -21.33 11.00 -12.29
CA LEU A 124 -20.47 10.32 -13.25
C LEU A 124 -18.98 10.62 -12.94
N ASN A 125 -18.12 9.68 -13.28
CA ASN A 125 -16.68 9.86 -13.13
C ASN A 125 -16.20 11.05 -13.98
N SER A 126 -15.71 12.08 -13.32
CA SER A 126 -15.32 13.35 -13.92
C SER A 126 -13.87 13.74 -13.66
N ASP A 127 -13.03 12.81 -13.18
CA ASP A 127 -11.67 13.12 -12.74
C ASP A 127 -10.77 13.69 -13.83
N PHE A 128 -11.05 13.36 -15.09
CA PHE A 128 -10.31 13.83 -16.26
C PHE A 128 -10.90 15.09 -16.91
N LEU A 129 -12.00 15.63 -16.37
CA LEU A 129 -12.62 16.86 -16.88
C LEU A 129 -11.95 18.11 -16.31
N SER A 130 -11.79 19.14 -17.11
CA SER A 130 -11.46 20.47 -16.59
C SER A 130 -12.57 20.96 -15.63
N ALA A 131 -12.25 21.94 -14.78
CA ALA A 131 -13.24 22.49 -13.86
C ALA A 131 -14.48 23.06 -14.62
N VAL A 132 -14.25 23.66 -15.77
CA VAL A 132 -15.32 24.20 -16.64
C VAL A 132 -16.21 23.10 -17.21
N GLU A 133 -15.64 21.98 -17.63
CA GLU A 133 -16.42 20.84 -18.16
C GLU A 133 -17.18 20.12 -17.05
N ARG A 134 -16.60 20.00 -15.83
CA ARG A 134 -17.29 19.40 -14.68
C ARG A 134 -18.54 20.15 -14.26
N GLU A 135 -18.48 21.46 -14.34
CA GLU A 135 -19.58 22.38 -13.97
C GLU A 135 -20.52 22.63 -15.15
N GLY A 136 -20.10 22.30 -16.37
CA GLY A 136 -20.87 22.45 -17.60
C GLY A 136 -21.99 21.42 -17.72
N ILE A 137 -23.11 21.84 -18.32
CA ILE A 137 -24.24 20.95 -18.62
C ILE A 137 -23.81 19.89 -19.62
N MET A 138 -24.14 18.61 -19.33
CA MET A 138 -23.77 17.49 -20.17
C MET A 138 -24.61 17.44 -21.45
N GLU A 139 -23.98 17.70 -22.60
CA GLU A 139 -24.58 17.51 -23.91
C GLU A 139 -24.50 16.02 -24.34
N LEU A 140 -25.65 15.45 -24.71
CA LEU A 140 -25.79 14.09 -25.21
C LEU A 140 -25.69 14.02 -26.73
N PRO A 141 -25.38 12.83 -27.32
CA PRO A 141 -25.43 12.66 -28.78
C PRO A 141 -26.78 12.99 -29.38
N ASP A 142 -26.77 13.51 -30.61
CA ASP A 142 -27.99 13.88 -31.31
C ASP A 142 -28.96 12.73 -31.61
N ASP A 143 -28.43 11.49 -31.60
CA ASP A 143 -29.16 10.23 -31.77
C ASP A 143 -29.65 9.60 -30.48
N THR A 144 -29.45 10.28 -29.33
CA THR A 144 -29.96 9.80 -28.03
C THR A 144 -31.50 9.84 -28.00
N PRO A 145 -32.18 8.76 -27.58
CA PRO A 145 -33.63 8.78 -27.38
C PRO A 145 -34.04 9.85 -26.37
N VAL A 146 -35.10 10.66 -26.73
CA VAL A 146 -35.62 11.73 -25.88
C VAL A 146 -36.80 11.23 -25.04
N GLY A 147 -36.96 11.76 -23.84
CA GLY A 147 -38.06 11.40 -22.93
C GLY A 147 -37.83 10.11 -22.11
N GLN A 148 -36.65 9.53 -22.14
CA GLN A 148 -36.35 8.28 -21.45
C GLN A 148 -35.44 8.51 -20.25
N ASN A 149 -35.50 7.60 -19.28
CA ASN A 149 -34.64 7.68 -18.11
C ASN A 149 -33.17 7.52 -18.50
N PHE A 150 -32.35 8.48 -18.10
CA PHE A 150 -30.92 8.55 -18.44
C PHE A 150 -30.14 7.32 -17.94
N TYR A 151 -30.35 6.90 -16.69
CA TYR A 151 -29.60 5.79 -16.12
C TYR A 151 -30.00 4.43 -16.76
N GLU A 152 -31.24 4.28 -17.17
CA GLU A 152 -31.65 3.08 -17.91
C GLU A 152 -31.05 3.04 -19.31
N LEU A 153 -31.12 4.17 -20.03
CA LEU A 153 -30.54 4.28 -21.37
C LEU A 153 -29.04 3.93 -21.42
N PHE A 154 -28.29 4.35 -20.40
CA PHE A 154 -26.83 4.14 -20.36
C PHE A 154 -26.40 2.95 -19.50
N ASN A 155 -27.30 2.02 -19.18
CA ASN A 155 -27.02 0.81 -18.38
C ASN A 155 -26.54 1.07 -16.94
N LEU A 156 -26.86 2.24 -16.39
CA LEU A 156 -26.43 2.66 -15.07
C LEU A 156 -27.49 2.47 -13.98
N SER A 157 -28.70 1.97 -14.33
CA SER A 157 -29.78 1.71 -13.36
C SER A 157 -29.52 0.51 -12.43
N ALA A 158 -28.53 -0.32 -12.75
CA ALA A 158 -28.00 -1.35 -11.85
C ALA A 158 -26.53 -1.06 -11.50
N PRO A 159 -26.00 -1.62 -10.40
CA PRO A 159 -24.63 -1.36 -9.98
C PRO A 159 -23.58 -1.72 -11.02
N LEU A 160 -22.51 -0.93 -11.06
CA LEU A 160 -21.27 -1.32 -11.71
C LEU A 160 -20.41 -2.08 -10.69
N LEU A 161 -19.91 -3.25 -11.09
CA LEU A 161 -18.97 -4.03 -10.30
C LEU A 161 -17.55 -3.52 -10.52
N ASN A 162 -16.89 -3.05 -9.46
CA ASN A 162 -15.46 -2.76 -9.52
C ASN A 162 -14.68 -4.00 -9.10
N LEU A 163 -14.03 -4.65 -10.08
CA LEU A 163 -13.30 -5.89 -9.90
C LEU A 163 -11.79 -5.63 -9.80
N LYS A 164 -11.18 -6.14 -8.74
CA LYS A 164 -9.73 -6.21 -8.63
C LYS A 164 -9.23 -7.43 -9.38
N VAL A 165 -8.47 -7.19 -10.42
CA VAL A 165 -7.91 -8.24 -11.27
C VAL A 165 -6.56 -8.67 -10.70
N PRO A 166 -6.34 -9.97 -10.41
CA PRO A 166 -5.04 -10.48 -9.98
C PRO A 166 -3.93 -10.17 -10.99
N PHE A 167 -2.70 -10.02 -10.48
CA PHE A 167 -1.58 -9.57 -11.32
C PHE A 167 -1.26 -10.53 -12.47
N ASN A 168 -1.39 -11.84 -12.26
CA ASN A 168 -1.17 -12.89 -13.25
C ASN A 168 -2.30 -12.99 -14.30
N ARG A 169 -3.47 -12.39 -14.06
CA ARG A 169 -4.66 -12.49 -14.93
C ARG A 169 -4.77 -11.29 -15.87
N SER A 170 -3.76 -11.10 -16.72
CA SER A 170 -3.74 -10.02 -17.74
C SER A 170 -4.93 -10.06 -18.70
N ASP A 171 -5.41 -11.25 -19.06
CA ASP A 171 -6.59 -11.48 -19.89
C ASP A 171 -7.85 -10.84 -19.32
N CYS A 172 -8.00 -10.79 -17.99
CA CYS A 172 -9.15 -10.23 -17.29
C CYS A 172 -9.14 -8.69 -17.16
N TYR A 173 -8.13 -8.01 -17.70
CA TYR A 173 -8.20 -6.57 -17.96
C TYR A 173 -9.02 -6.25 -19.23
N SER A 174 -9.83 -7.21 -19.67
CA SER A 174 -10.80 -7.09 -20.75
C SER A 174 -12.16 -7.64 -20.35
N PHE A 175 -13.20 -7.09 -20.96
CA PHE A 175 -14.57 -7.61 -20.78
C PHE A 175 -14.67 -9.08 -21.21
N LEU A 176 -14.06 -9.43 -22.34
CA LEU A 176 -14.06 -10.82 -22.85
C LEU A 176 -13.37 -11.78 -21.87
N GLY A 177 -12.27 -11.37 -21.21
CA GLY A 177 -11.59 -12.17 -20.20
C GLY A 177 -12.46 -12.43 -18.98
N ILE A 178 -13.08 -11.37 -18.45
CA ILE A 178 -14.04 -11.51 -17.33
C ILE A 178 -15.27 -12.35 -17.75
N LEU A 179 -15.75 -12.20 -18.97
CA LEU A 179 -16.88 -12.98 -19.46
C LEU A 179 -16.55 -14.49 -19.54
N ARG A 180 -15.30 -14.87 -19.92
CA ARG A 180 -14.82 -16.26 -19.86
C ARG A 180 -14.93 -16.81 -18.43
N GLU A 181 -14.50 -16.05 -17.44
CA GLU A 181 -14.57 -16.44 -16.02
C GLU A 181 -16.01 -16.62 -15.56
N ILE A 182 -16.88 -15.65 -15.87
CA ILE A 182 -18.31 -15.72 -15.49
C ILE A 182 -18.95 -16.93 -16.17
N THR A 183 -18.75 -17.11 -17.47
CA THR A 183 -19.40 -18.22 -18.20
C THR A 183 -18.87 -19.58 -17.76
N ALA A 184 -17.59 -19.69 -17.40
CA ALA A 184 -17.04 -20.91 -16.81
C ALA A 184 -17.62 -21.17 -15.41
N ALA A 185 -17.75 -20.13 -14.58
CA ALA A 185 -18.27 -20.25 -13.21
C ALA A 185 -19.74 -20.68 -13.15
N PHE A 186 -20.52 -20.34 -14.14
CA PHE A 186 -21.96 -20.65 -14.22
C PHE A 186 -22.31 -21.67 -15.33
N TYR A 187 -21.31 -22.29 -15.96
CA TYR A 187 -21.47 -23.29 -17.02
C TYR A 187 -22.25 -22.79 -18.25
N ILE A 188 -22.22 -21.47 -18.50
CA ILE A 188 -22.88 -20.81 -19.62
C ILE A 188 -21.94 -20.85 -20.86
N SER A 189 -22.47 -20.56 -22.05
CA SER A 189 -21.67 -20.40 -23.26
C SER A 189 -21.56 -18.94 -23.66
N ILE A 190 -20.37 -18.51 -24.06
CA ILE A 190 -20.14 -17.18 -24.61
C ILE A 190 -20.85 -17.08 -25.95
N PRO A 191 -21.72 -16.09 -26.17
CA PRO A 191 -22.31 -15.84 -27.48
C PRO A 191 -21.22 -15.58 -28.54
N GLN A 192 -21.32 -16.24 -29.70
CA GLN A 192 -20.29 -16.16 -30.76
C GLN A 192 -20.15 -14.74 -31.33
N GLU A 193 -21.24 -13.98 -31.30
CA GLU A 193 -21.28 -12.59 -31.78
C GLU A 193 -20.28 -11.67 -31.09
N ILE A 194 -19.97 -11.97 -29.81
CA ILE A 194 -19.09 -11.13 -28.98
C ILE A 194 -17.64 -11.24 -29.40
N LYS A 195 -17.23 -12.39 -29.95
CA LYS A 195 -15.81 -12.69 -30.14
C LYS A 195 -15.15 -11.84 -31.21
N ASN A 196 -15.80 -11.61 -32.32
CA ASN A 196 -15.14 -11.09 -33.55
C ASN A 196 -15.99 -10.18 -34.43
N LYS A 197 -17.13 -9.64 -33.97
CA LYS A 197 -18.00 -8.84 -34.86
C LYS A 197 -18.05 -7.36 -34.44
N PRO A 198 -17.73 -6.43 -35.34
CA PRO A 198 -17.90 -5.00 -35.11
C PRO A 198 -19.32 -4.60 -34.68
N ASN A 199 -20.33 -5.33 -35.15
CA ASN A 199 -21.74 -5.13 -34.78
C ASN A 199 -22.03 -5.35 -33.29
N PHE A 200 -21.17 -6.05 -32.56
CA PHE A 200 -21.29 -6.14 -31.11
C PHE A 200 -20.98 -4.79 -30.42
N ILE A 201 -19.96 -4.06 -30.93
CA ILE A 201 -19.59 -2.74 -30.42
C ILE A 201 -20.53 -1.65 -30.91
N TYR A 202 -20.89 -1.74 -32.17
CA TYR A 202 -21.77 -0.82 -32.87
C TYR A 202 -22.83 -1.58 -33.68
N PRO A 203 -24.04 -1.81 -33.12
CA PRO A 203 -25.08 -2.58 -33.77
C PRO A 203 -25.44 -2.08 -35.17
N SER A 204 -25.43 -0.78 -35.39
CA SER A 204 -25.69 -0.11 -36.67
C SER A 204 -24.52 -0.20 -37.67
N PHE A 205 -23.48 -0.97 -37.38
CA PHE A 205 -22.33 -1.12 -38.28
C PHE A 205 -22.70 -1.78 -39.60
N ASP A 206 -22.34 -1.14 -40.70
CA ASP A 206 -22.57 -1.63 -42.06
C ASP A 206 -21.27 -1.57 -42.87
N SER A 207 -20.67 -2.71 -43.09
CA SER A 207 -19.42 -2.82 -43.86
C SER A 207 -19.53 -2.39 -45.31
N SER A 208 -20.74 -2.39 -45.92
CA SER A 208 -20.97 -1.97 -47.29
C SER A 208 -20.76 -0.46 -47.52
N LYS A 209 -20.84 0.33 -46.47
CA LYS A 209 -20.63 1.79 -46.48
C LYS A 209 -19.19 2.22 -46.38
N ILE A 210 -18.25 1.28 -46.14
CA ILE A 210 -16.84 1.60 -45.95
C ILE A 210 -16.19 1.86 -47.33
N LYS A 211 -15.64 3.06 -47.45
CA LYS A 211 -14.85 3.45 -48.62
C LYS A 211 -13.42 2.98 -48.51
N ARG A 212 -12.86 2.44 -49.59
CA ARG A 212 -11.47 1.99 -49.64
C ARG A 212 -10.78 2.51 -50.90
N GLU A 213 -9.54 2.94 -50.75
CA GLU A 213 -8.65 3.38 -51.81
C GLU A 213 -7.36 2.58 -51.75
N THR A 214 -6.77 2.25 -52.90
CA THR A 214 -5.53 1.49 -53.00
C THR A 214 -4.27 2.34 -52.72
N ALA A 215 -4.37 3.65 -52.80
CA ALA A 215 -3.24 4.57 -52.58
C ALA A 215 -2.82 4.64 -51.11
N LYS A 216 -1.54 4.52 -50.85
CA LYS A 216 -0.91 4.71 -49.51
C LYS A 216 -0.41 6.15 -49.39
N LYS A 217 -1.24 7.12 -49.12
CA LYS A 217 -0.92 8.54 -48.96
C LYS A 217 0.49 8.79 -48.37
N ASP A 218 1.54 8.92 -49.22
CA ASP A 218 2.94 9.26 -48.88
C ASP A 218 3.56 8.58 -47.60
N PHE A 219 2.89 7.57 -47.04
CA PHE A 219 3.39 6.87 -45.85
C PHE A 219 4.57 5.97 -46.25
N LYS A 220 5.74 6.24 -45.68
CA LYS A 220 6.98 5.51 -45.92
C LYS A 220 7.05 4.15 -45.19
N GLY A 221 6.18 3.93 -44.23
CA GLY A 221 6.12 2.67 -43.46
C GLY A 221 6.59 2.84 -42.00
N VAL A 222 6.84 1.69 -41.38
CA VAL A 222 7.31 1.61 -39.98
C VAL A 222 8.70 0.98 -39.96
N LYS A 223 9.62 1.53 -39.21
CA LYS A 223 10.94 0.96 -38.88
C LYS A 223 10.98 0.52 -37.44
N ILE A 224 11.20 -0.75 -37.18
CA ILE A 224 11.41 -1.26 -35.81
C ILE A 224 12.92 -1.45 -35.62
N LEU A 225 13.54 -0.48 -34.90
CA LEU A 225 14.97 -0.52 -34.54
C LEU A 225 15.20 -1.33 -33.27
N ASN A 226 14.30 -1.29 -32.31
CA ASN A 226 14.33 -2.11 -31.10
C ASN A 226 13.32 -3.28 -31.22
N LYS A 227 13.78 -4.38 -31.78
CA LYS A 227 12.94 -5.58 -32.02
C LYS A 227 12.57 -6.33 -30.75
N ASP A 228 13.39 -6.25 -29.71
CA ASP A 228 13.11 -6.88 -28.42
C ASP A 228 12.01 -6.13 -27.66
N GLY A 229 12.02 -4.79 -27.75
CA GLY A 229 10.99 -3.94 -27.14
C GLY A 229 9.67 -3.97 -27.92
N CYS A 230 9.71 -4.10 -29.24
CA CYS A 230 8.52 -4.18 -30.10
C CYS A 230 8.65 -5.33 -31.11
N PRO A 231 8.26 -6.55 -30.72
CA PRO A 231 8.31 -7.72 -31.64
C PRO A 231 7.34 -7.64 -32.81
N TYR A 232 6.20 -6.96 -32.65
CA TYR A 232 5.18 -6.83 -33.68
C TYR A 232 4.50 -5.46 -33.66
N TYR A 233 4.30 -4.89 -34.80
CA TYR A 233 3.62 -3.62 -35.02
C TYR A 233 2.72 -3.68 -36.25
N SER A 234 1.47 -3.30 -36.12
CA SER A 234 0.56 -3.16 -37.25
C SER A 234 -0.06 -1.76 -37.27
N CYS A 235 -0.30 -1.23 -38.45
CA CYS A 235 -0.97 0.05 -38.60
C CYS A 235 -1.84 0.12 -39.87
N THR A 236 -2.83 1.03 -39.78
CA THR A 236 -3.74 1.38 -40.89
C THR A 236 -3.92 2.89 -40.95
N ILE A 237 -4.28 3.40 -42.14
CA ILE A 237 -4.53 4.82 -42.33
C ILE A 237 -5.95 5.00 -42.84
N ILE A 238 -6.67 5.96 -42.24
CA ILE A 238 -8.01 6.38 -42.65
C ILE A 238 -7.95 7.87 -42.97
N ASN A 239 -8.36 8.24 -44.16
CA ASN A 239 -8.42 9.63 -44.59
C ASN A 239 -9.84 10.18 -44.63
N ASN A 240 -9.98 11.49 -44.74
CA ASN A 240 -11.25 12.22 -44.81
C ASN A 240 -12.22 11.92 -43.64
N ILE A 241 -11.66 11.72 -42.42
CA ILE A 241 -12.46 11.51 -41.21
C ILE A 241 -13.13 12.81 -40.77
N SER A 242 -14.27 12.65 -40.08
CA SER A 242 -14.95 13.71 -39.35
C SER A 242 -14.91 13.37 -37.85
N VAL A 243 -14.02 14.04 -37.10
CA VAL A 243 -13.92 13.87 -35.65
C VAL A 243 -15.02 14.67 -34.98
N LYS A 244 -15.82 14.02 -34.17
CA LYS A 244 -16.93 14.60 -33.39
C LYS A 244 -17.25 13.72 -32.18
N GLY A 245 -18.24 14.11 -31.35
CA GLY A 245 -18.75 13.24 -30.29
C GLY A 245 -19.23 11.89 -30.84
N SER A 246 -19.01 10.85 -30.07
CA SER A 246 -19.44 9.50 -30.43
C SER A 246 -20.94 9.36 -30.44
N PRO A 247 -21.49 8.46 -31.30
CA PRO A 247 -22.92 8.09 -31.30
C PRO A 247 -23.39 7.55 -29.94
N TYR A 248 -24.69 7.59 -29.70
CA TYR A 248 -25.32 7.10 -28.47
C TYR A 248 -24.90 5.66 -28.11
N GLU A 249 -24.93 4.73 -29.06
CA GLU A 249 -24.56 3.31 -28.83
C GLU A 249 -23.13 3.14 -28.32
N ILE A 250 -22.19 3.91 -28.89
CA ILE A 250 -20.78 3.93 -28.45
C ILE A 250 -20.65 4.49 -27.03
N ARG A 251 -21.32 5.63 -26.73
CA ARG A 251 -21.32 6.22 -25.39
C ARG A 251 -21.99 5.33 -24.36
N LYS A 252 -23.10 4.65 -24.71
CA LYS A 252 -23.74 3.67 -23.86
C LYS A 252 -22.76 2.57 -23.44
N SER A 253 -22.01 2.03 -24.41
CA SER A 253 -21.00 0.98 -24.12
C SER A 253 -19.88 1.48 -23.23
N LEU A 254 -19.39 2.73 -23.44
CA LEU A 254 -18.36 3.34 -22.59
C LEU A 254 -18.82 3.53 -21.17
N PHE A 255 -20.01 4.09 -20.95
CA PHE A 255 -20.58 4.24 -19.61
C PHE A 255 -20.76 2.90 -18.90
N SER A 256 -21.18 1.86 -19.65
CA SER A 256 -21.30 0.50 -19.12
C SER A 256 -19.97 -0.08 -18.63
N LEU A 257 -18.85 0.48 -19.05
CA LEU A 257 -17.49 0.12 -18.63
C LEU A 257 -16.86 1.15 -17.68
N GLY A 258 -17.64 2.17 -17.27
CA GLY A 258 -17.16 3.24 -16.40
C GLY A 258 -16.17 4.20 -17.09
N ILE A 259 -16.21 4.31 -18.42
CA ILE A 259 -15.29 5.09 -19.22
C ILE A 259 -15.95 6.37 -19.70
N ARG A 260 -15.24 7.49 -19.62
CA ARG A 260 -15.68 8.77 -20.14
C ARG A 260 -15.52 8.82 -21.67
N PRO A 261 -16.56 9.23 -22.43
CA PRO A 261 -16.44 9.53 -23.85
C PRO A 261 -15.56 10.76 -24.12
N ILE A 262 -14.78 10.70 -25.19
CA ILE A 262 -13.89 11.79 -25.64
C ILE A 262 -14.33 12.25 -27.05
N ASN A 263 -14.08 11.40 -28.07
CA ASN A 263 -14.50 11.61 -29.44
C ASN A 263 -14.61 10.26 -30.15
N ASN A 264 -15.27 10.26 -31.32
CA ASN A 264 -15.58 9.05 -32.07
C ASN A 264 -14.37 8.23 -32.56
N VAL A 265 -13.15 8.76 -32.55
CA VAL A 265 -11.92 8.03 -32.90
C VAL A 265 -11.34 7.38 -31.66
N VAL A 266 -11.09 8.17 -30.59
CA VAL A 266 -10.49 7.72 -29.34
C VAL A 266 -11.40 6.73 -28.62
N ASP A 267 -12.70 6.97 -28.64
CA ASP A 267 -13.71 6.15 -27.97
C ASP A 267 -13.77 4.73 -28.55
N ILE A 268 -13.63 4.58 -29.87
CA ILE A 268 -13.56 3.26 -30.51
C ILE A 268 -12.27 2.53 -30.09
N ALA A 269 -11.12 3.23 -30.06
CA ALA A 269 -9.86 2.64 -29.60
C ALA A 269 -9.97 2.17 -28.14
N ASN A 270 -10.59 2.99 -27.26
CA ASN A 270 -10.87 2.62 -25.89
C ASN A 270 -11.80 1.40 -25.77
N LEU A 271 -12.89 1.36 -26.55
CA LEU A 271 -13.80 0.21 -26.52
C LEU A 271 -13.10 -1.09 -26.92
N ILE A 272 -12.27 -1.08 -27.96
CA ILE A 272 -11.47 -2.24 -28.35
C ILE A 272 -10.56 -2.69 -27.21
N MET A 273 -9.88 -1.75 -26.57
CA MET A 273 -9.02 -2.04 -25.43
C MET A 273 -9.79 -2.66 -24.26
N TYR A 274 -10.92 -2.11 -23.86
CA TYR A 274 -11.69 -2.62 -22.74
C TYR A 274 -12.46 -3.90 -23.04
N PHE A 275 -12.97 -4.06 -24.27
CA PHE A 275 -13.64 -5.29 -24.66
C PHE A 275 -12.70 -6.46 -24.87
N TYR A 276 -11.56 -6.23 -25.52
CA TYR A 276 -10.70 -7.31 -26.00
C TYR A 276 -9.29 -7.32 -25.38
N GLY A 277 -8.93 -6.29 -24.62
CA GLY A 277 -7.64 -6.22 -23.92
C GLY A 277 -6.48 -5.70 -24.78
N GLN A 278 -6.71 -5.26 -26.03
CA GLN A 278 -5.69 -4.73 -26.92
C GLN A 278 -5.73 -3.19 -26.91
N PRO A 279 -4.76 -2.51 -26.30
CA PRO A 279 -4.66 -1.05 -26.42
C PRO A 279 -4.30 -0.67 -27.86
N LEU A 280 -4.99 0.34 -28.35
CA LEU A 280 -4.76 0.95 -29.64
C LEU A 280 -4.36 2.42 -29.45
N HIS A 281 -3.48 2.92 -30.30
CA HIS A 281 -3.19 4.34 -30.33
C HIS A 281 -3.55 4.95 -31.69
N THR A 282 -3.92 6.24 -31.68
CA THR A 282 -4.36 6.95 -32.87
C THR A 282 -3.58 8.25 -32.99
N PHE A 283 -2.84 8.38 -34.10
CA PHE A 283 -2.08 9.59 -34.42
C PHE A 283 -2.80 10.40 -35.48
N ASP A 284 -2.78 11.73 -35.40
CA ASP A 284 -3.08 12.57 -36.54
C ASP A 284 -1.96 12.42 -37.58
N PHE A 285 -2.24 11.69 -38.64
CA PHE A 285 -1.24 11.38 -39.68
C PHE A 285 -0.64 12.63 -40.32
N ASN A 286 -1.38 13.73 -40.38
CA ASN A 286 -0.85 14.98 -40.93
C ASN A 286 0.23 15.62 -40.07
N LYS A 287 0.22 15.31 -38.76
CA LYS A 287 1.20 15.80 -37.77
C LYS A 287 2.43 14.89 -37.63
N VAL A 288 2.42 13.67 -38.18
CA VAL A 288 3.57 12.76 -38.17
C VAL A 288 4.65 13.28 -39.13
N GLY A 289 5.82 13.63 -38.62
CA GLY A 289 6.97 14.10 -39.34
C GLY A 289 7.49 13.04 -40.31
N GLY A 290 8.06 13.45 -41.46
CA GLY A 290 8.61 12.54 -42.48
C GLY A 290 7.65 11.48 -43.02
N LYS A 291 6.41 11.39 -42.50
CA LYS A 291 5.43 10.33 -42.82
C LYS A 291 5.99 8.93 -42.61
N GLU A 292 6.75 8.75 -41.56
CA GLU A 292 7.35 7.46 -41.15
C GLU A 292 7.16 7.30 -39.61
N ILE A 293 7.00 6.05 -39.17
CA ILE A 293 7.02 5.68 -37.74
C ILE A 293 8.30 4.91 -37.46
N ILE A 294 8.99 5.27 -36.38
CA ILE A 294 10.23 4.62 -35.94
C ILE A 294 10.06 4.16 -34.49
N VAL A 295 10.08 2.84 -34.29
CA VAL A 295 10.03 2.27 -32.92
C VAL A 295 11.47 1.99 -32.48
N ARG A 296 11.92 2.70 -31.45
CA ARG A 296 13.32 2.67 -30.99
C ARG A 296 13.45 2.92 -29.49
N SER A 297 14.63 2.68 -28.95
CA SER A 297 14.99 3.25 -27.66
C SER A 297 15.15 4.77 -27.78
N SER A 298 14.86 5.49 -26.71
CA SER A 298 15.09 6.92 -26.62
C SER A 298 16.59 7.23 -26.41
N ASN A 299 16.94 8.52 -26.45
CA ASN A 299 18.23 9.04 -26.02
C ASN A 299 18.08 9.83 -24.72
N ASP A 300 19.14 9.95 -23.93
CA ASP A 300 19.13 10.64 -22.64
C ASP A 300 18.81 12.15 -22.70
N THR A 301 18.86 12.74 -23.89
CA THR A 301 18.58 14.16 -24.12
C THR A 301 17.15 14.43 -24.62
N GLU A 302 16.38 13.39 -24.84
CA GLU A 302 15.01 13.51 -25.36
C GLU A 302 13.99 13.72 -24.22
N GLU A 303 12.90 14.38 -24.55
CA GLU A 303 11.74 14.53 -23.69
C GLU A 303 10.46 14.32 -24.49
N LEU A 304 9.39 13.90 -23.82
CA LEU A 304 8.06 13.78 -24.40
C LEU A 304 7.09 14.71 -23.71
N LYS A 305 6.47 15.61 -24.45
CA LYS A 305 5.32 16.37 -24.00
C LYS A 305 4.06 15.52 -24.24
N ALA A 306 3.51 14.98 -23.15
CA ALA A 306 2.44 14.02 -23.20
C ALA A 306 1.04 14.63 -23.23
N ILE A 307 0.02 13.83 -23.60
CA ILE A 307 -1.39 14.25 -23.66
C ILE A 307 -1.98 14.61 -22.30
N ASP A 308 -1.34 14.22 -21.17
CA ASP A 308 -1.74 14.64 -19.82
C ASP A 308 -1.23 16.05 -19.43
N GLY A 309 -0.57 16.74 -20.36
CA GLY A 309 -0.02 18.08 -20.20
C GLY A 309 1.33 18.14 -19.49
N LYS A 310 1.92 17.00 -19.12
CA LYS A 310 3.26 16.92 -18.49
C LYS A 310 4.35 16.68 -19.52
N THR A 311 5.56 17.11 -19.19
CA THR A 311 6.77 16.79 -19.96
C THR A 311 7.59 15.77 -19.19
N TYR A 312 7.93 14.66 -19.85
CA TYR A 312 8.67 13.54 -19.25
C TYR A 312 10.08 13.45 -19.81
N PRO A 313 11.12 13.46 -18.97
CA PRO A 313 12.48 13.23 -19.41
C PRO A 313 12.67 11.75 -19.76
N LEU A 314 13.26 11.48 -20.90
CA LEU A 314 13.48 10.14 -21.42
C LEU A 314 14.93 9.70 -21.20
N ASN A 315 15.18 8.39 -21.33
CA ASN A 315 16.51 7.81 -21.32
C ASN A 315 16.60 6.59 -22.25
N GLU A 316 17.81 6.05 -22.45
CA GLU A 316 18.08 4.93 -23.36
C GLU A 316 17.28 3.64 -23.05
N LEU A 317 16.72 3.53 -21.84
CA LEU A 317 15.93 2.36 -21.45
C LEU A 317 14.47 2.46 -21.88
N ASP A 318 14.03 3.65 -22.27
CA ASP A 318 12.64 3.90 -22.66
C ASP A 318 12.38 3.54 -24.12
N LEU A 319 11.31 2.81 -24.35
CA LEU A 319 10.85 2.50 -25.71
C LEU A 319 9.94 3.62 -26.19
N VAL A 320 10.28 4.25 -27.31
CA VAL A 320 9.51 5.33 -27.91
C VAL A 320 9.00 4.96 -29.29
N ILE A 321 7.87 5.55 -29.62
CA ILE A 321 7.40 5.69 -30.99
C ILE A 321 7.78 7.10 -31.41
N ALA A 322 8.61 7.20 -32.45
CA ALA A 322 9.13 8.45 -32.99
C ALA A 322 8.74 8.61 -34.43
N ASP A 323 8.75 9.84 -34.90
CA ASP A 323 8.82 10.18 -36.31
C ASP A 323 10.29 10.45 -36.72
N ASP A 324 10.51 11.11 -37.83
CA ASP A 324 11.86 11.47 -38.31
C ASP A 324 12.49 12.64 -37.52
N LEU A 325 11.73 13.31 -36.66
CA LEU A 325 12.15 14.49 -35.91
C LEU A 325 12.33 14.21 -34.42
N HIS A 326 11.36 13.56 -33.78
CA HIS A 326 11.33 13.41 -32.32
C HIS A 326 10.39 12.29 -31.85
N PRO A 327 10.44 11.89 -30.55
CA PRO A 327 9.46 10.99 -29.94
C PRO A 327 8.04 11.58 -29.97
N ILE A 328 7.07 10.84 -30.50
CA ILE A 328 5.66 11.20 -30.56
C ILE A 328 4.79 10.40 -29.61
N ALA A 329 5.32 9.34 -28.98
CA ALA A 329 4.69 8.62 -27.90
C ALA A 329 5.71 7.81 -27.09
N LEU A 330 5.44 7.55 -25.80
CA LEU A 330 6.02 6.45 -25.05
C LEU A 330 5.25 5.17 -25.40
N ALA A 331 5.94 4.22 -26.02
CA ALA A 331 5.35 3.00 -26.54
C ALA A 331 4.54 2.25 -25.47
N GLY A 332 3.25 2.00 -25.74
CA GLY A 332 2.35 1.29 -24.82
C GLY A 332 2.04 1.98 -23.50
N ILE A 333 2.47 3.23 -23.28
CA ILE A 333 2.27 3.98 -22.04
C ILE A 333 1.39 5.21 -22.27
N ILE A 334 1.88 6.20 -23.03
CA ILE A 334 1.16 7.47 -23.21
C ILE A 334 1.52 8.13 -24.54
N GLY A 335 0.54 8.72 -25.21
CA GLY A 335 0.74 9.49 -26.44
C GLY A 335 1.33 10.88 -26.19
N GLY A 336 2.00 11.41 -27.20
CA GLY A 336 2.46 12.80 -27.22
C GLY A 336 1.36 13.78 -27.68
N SER A 337 1.35 14.98 -27.11
CA SER A 337 0.39 16.03 -27.42
C SER A 337 0.49 16.53 -28.88
N ASP A 338 1.68 16.48 -29.47
CA ASP A 338 1.94 17.04 -30.79
C ASP A 338 1.32 16.21 -31.93
N SER A 339 1.08 14.93 -31.70
CA SER A 339 0.45 13.99 -32.65
C SER A 339 -1.00 13.63 -32.29
N GLU A 340 -1.57 14.24 -31.27
CA GLU A 340 -2.92 13.95 -30.77
C GLU A 340 -4.02 14.27 -31.79
N ILE A 341 -5.06 13.41 -31.80
CA ILE A 341 -6.29 13.61 -32.56
C ILE A 341 -7.13 14.71 -31.94
N ASN A 342 -7.55 15.67 -32.75
CA ASN A 342 -8.48 16.72 -32.38
C ASN A 342 -9.62 16.91 -33.41
N ASN A 343 -10.53 17.85 -33.17
CA ASN A 343 -11.70 18.08 -34.04
C ASN A 343 -11.34 18.47 -35.47
N ASP A 344 -10.12 18.99 -35.69
CA ASP A 344 -9.66 19.43 -37.02
C ASP A 344 -8.92 18.31 -37.76
N SER A 345 -8.64 17.18 -37.12
CA SER A 345 -7.94 16.04 -37.71
C SER A 345 -8.76 15.44 -38.86
N LYS A 346 -8.11 15.24 -40.01
CA LYS A 346 -8.73 14.69 -41.23
C LYS A 346 -8.15 13.33 -41.65
N CYS A 347 -7.02 12.94 -41.08
CA CYS A 347 -6.37 11.69 -41.42
C CYS A 347 -5.79 11.06 -40.15
N VAL A 348 -6.18 9.83 -39.85
CA VAL A 348 -5.74 9.08 -38.69
C VAL A 348 -4.88 7.90 -39.08
N LEU A 349 -3.75 7.71 -38.39
CA LEU A 349 -2.97 6.47 -38.40
C LEU A 349 -3.33 5.73 -37.12
N ILE A 350 -3.82 4.50 -37.26
CA ILE A 350 -4.17 3.62 -36.14
C ILE A 350 -3.01 2.66 -35.94
N GLU A 351 -2.51 2.63 -34.69
CA GLU A 351 -1.50 1.70 -34.21
C GLU A 351 -2.14 0.56 -33.43
N SER A 352 -1.68 -0.66 -33.69
CA SER A 352 -1.88 -1.83 -32.85
C SER A 352 -0.59 -2.61 -32.78
N ALA A 353 -0.02 -2.77 -31.62
CA ALA A 353 1.30 -3.36 -31.46
C ALA A 353 1.35 -4.40 -30.33
N PHE A 354 2.40 -5.17 -30.32
CA PHE A 354 2.80 -5.98 -29.19
C PHE A 354 4.14 -5.45 -28.66
N PHE A 355 4.12 -4.94 -27.44
CA PHE A 355 5.31 -4.46 -26.75
C PHE A 355 5.74 -5.43 -25.66
N ASN A 356 7.05 -5.53 -25.45
CA ASN A 356 7.61 -6.37 -24.41
C ASN A 356 7.29 -5.77 -23.01
N PRO A 357 6.61 -6.54 -22.13
CA PRO A 357 6.18 -6.06 -20.81
C PRO A 357 7.30 -5.47 -19.95
N LEU A 358 8.53 -5.98 -20.05
CA LEU A 358 9.66 -5.50 -19.26
C LEU A 358 10.02 -4.04 -19.58
N TYR A 359 9.98 -3.63 -20.84
CA TYR A 359 10.24 -2.24 -21.24
C TYR A 359 9.15 -1.32 -20.72
N ILE A 360 7.89 -1.73 -20.88
CA ILE A 360 6.74 -0.93 -20.46
C ILE A 360 6.70 -0.76 -18.94
N ASN A 361 6.87 -1.86 -18.22
CA ASN A 361 6.84 -1.82 -16.74
C ASN A 361 7.94 -0.92 -16.19
N ARG A 362 9.18 -1.09 -16.66
CA ARG A 362 10.35 -0.31 -16.21
C ARG A 362 10.15 1.20 -16.43
N THR A 363 9.71 1.60 -17.62
CA THR A 363 9.46 3.00 -17.95
C THR A 363 8.28 3.56 -17.17
N SER A 364 7.19 2.81 -17.05
CA SER A 364 5.99 3.18 -16.29
C SER A 364 6.32 3.41 -14.80
N GLU A 365 7.07 2.51 -14.17
CA GLU A 365 7.52 2.65 -12.78
C GLU A 365 8.48 3.84 -12.60
N ARG A 366 9.47 3.98 -13.47
CA ARG A 366 10.46 5.07 -13.40
C ARG A 366 9.81 6.45 -13.48
N LEU A 367 8.86 6.60 -14.39
CA LEU A 367 8.16 7.88 -14.62
C LEU A 367 6.91 8.04 -13.75
N ASN A 368 6.53 7.00 -13.00
CA ASN A 368 5.31 6.93 -12.19
C ASN A 368 4.04 7.24 -13.03
N ILE A 369 3.96 6.60 -14.22
CA ILE A 369 2.83 6.75 -15.15
C ILE A 369 2.03 5.45 -15.18
N ASN A 370 0.77 5.49 -14.74
CA ASN A 370 -0.15 4.37 -14.81
C ASN A 370 -1.34 4.74 -15.69
N THR A 371 -1.37 4.20 -16.90
CA THR A 371 -2.49 4.34 -17.82
C THR A 371 -3.15 2.99 -18.06
N ASP A 372 -4.37 3.01 -18.61
CA ASP A 372 -5.07 1.78 -19.00
C ASP A 372 -4.29 0.94 -20.04
N ALA A 373 -3.53 1.59 -20.90
CA ALA A 373 -2.64 0.94 -21.83
C ALA A 373 -1.43 0.31 -21.12
N SER A 374 -0.73 1.08 -20.27
CA SER A 374 0.46 0.58 -19.56
C SER A 374 0.13 -0.58 -18.62
N ILE A 375 -1.03 -0.56 -17.95
CA ILE A 375 -1.50 -1.66 -17.10
C ILE A 375 -1.64 -2.96 -17.90
N ARG A 376 -2.11 -2.89 -19.13
CA ARG A 376 -2.27 -4.07 -20.00
C ARG A 376 -0.95 -4.54 -20.59
N TYR A 377 -0.18 -3.63 -21.19
CA TYR A 377 1.10 -3.97 -21.80
C TYR A 377 2.17 -4.43 -20.78
N SER A 378 2.19 -3.89 -19.57
CA SER A 378 3.12 -4.34 -18.53
C SER A 378 2.87 -5.78 -18.06
N ARG A 379 1.69 -6.35 -18.39
CA ARG A 379 1.28 -7.71 -17.99
C ARG A 379 1.21 -8.71 -19.14
N ILE A 380 1.28 -8.28 -20.34
CA ILE A 380 1.14 -8.95 -21.64
C ILE A 380 -0.28 -8.88 -22.23
N VAL A 381 -0.34 -8.61 -23.50
CA VAL A 381 -1.55 -8.66 -24.33
C VAL A 381 -1.53 -9.87 -25.28
N ASP A 382 -2.68 -10.29 -25.77
CA ASP A 382 -2.77 -11.39 -26.74
C ASP A 382 -2.23 -10.94 -28.11
N ARG A 383 -0.97 -11.28 -28.39
CA ARG A 383 -0.28 -10.90 -29.64
C ARG A 383 -0.98 -11.40 -30.91
N THR A 384 -1.69 -12.54 -30.84
CA THR A 384 -2.32 -13.17 -31.99
C THR A 384 -3.56 -12.44 -32.48
N ARG A 385 -4.12 -11.54 -31.66
CA ARG A 385 -5.30 -10.75 -32.01
C ARG A 385 -5.00 -9.31 -32.43
N THR A 386 -3.74 -8.90 -32.37
CA THR A 386 -3.32 -7.51 -32.61
C THR A 386 -3.78 -7.01 -33.99
N LYS A 387 -3.57 -7.78 -35.05
CA LYS A 387 -4.01 -7.47 -36.43
C LYS A 387 -5.53 -7.47 -36.59
N GLU A 388 -6.20 -8.47 -36.06
CA GLU A 388 -7.65 -8.60 -36.12
C GLU A 388 -8.35 -7.39 -35.51
N LEU A 389 -7.87 -6.98 -34.32
CA LEU A 389 -8.44 -5.87 -33.55
C LEU A 389 -8.10 -4.51 -34.20
N ALA A 390 -6.94 -4.36 -34.80
CA ALA A 390 -6.62 -3.20 -35.65
C ALA A 390 -7.60 -3.06 -36.81
N LEU A 391 -7.88 -4.16 -37.52
CA LEU A 391 -8.85 -4.15 -38.62
C LEU A 391 -10.27 -3.84 -38.16
N MET A 392 -10.67 -4.36 -36.97
CA MET A 392 -11.97 -4.06 -36.38
C MET A 392 -12.08 -2.55 -36.06
N ALA A 393 -11.08 -1.97 -35.41
CA ALA A 393 -11.04 -0.55 -35.11
C ALA A 393 -11.09 0.30 -36.38
N THR A 394 -10.29 -0.07 -37.38
CA THR A 394 -10.25 0.60 -38.69
C THR A 394 -11.61 0.66 -39.34
N ASN A 395 -12.32 -0.46 -39.42
CA ASN A 395 -13.63 -0.55 -40.01
C ASN A 395 -14.68 0.29 -39.23
N LEU A 396 -14.67 0.21 -37.88
CA LEU A 396 -15.56 1.00 -37.04
C LEU A 396 -15.31 2.51 -37.19
N ILE A 397 -14.05 2.94 -37.12
CA ILE A 397 -13.69 4.36 -37.28
C ILE A 397 -14.05 4.86 -38.69
N ALA A 398 -13.74 4.09 -39.73
CA ALA A 398 -14.11 4.47 -41.11
C ALA A 398 -15.63 4.61 -41.29
N SER A 399 -16.42 3.71 -40.69
CA SER A 399 -17.89 3.75 -40.75
C SER A 399 -18.46 4.94 -39.96
N ILE A 400 -18.04 5.13 -38.72
CA ILE A 400 -18.61 6.15 -37.81
C ILE A 400 -18.13 7.55 -38.15
N CYS A 401 -16.87 7.69 -38.59
CA CYS A 401 -16.27 8.96 -38.96
C CYS A 401 -16.43 9.32 -40.42
N ASN A 402 -17.16 8.51 -41.22
CA ASN A 402 -17.32 8.65 -42.68
C ASN A 402 -15.99 8.68 -43.45
N GLY A 403 -14.97 8.00 -42.95
CA GLY A 403 -13.63 8.00 -43.47
C GLY A 403 -13.42 7.04 -44.63
N THR A 404 -12.27 7.17 -45.33
CA THR A 404 -11.82 6.29 -46.42
C THR A 404 -10.56 5.57 -45.98
N ILE A 405 -10.58 4.23 -45.98
CA ILE A 405 -9.41 3.40 -45.63
C ILE A 405 -8.43 3.43 -46.80
N LEU A 406 -7.16 3.72 -46.52
CA LEU A 406 -6.09 3.80 -47.49
C LEU A 406 -5.22 2.53 -47.48
N GLY A 407 -5.23 1.78 -48.57
CA GLY A 407 -4.44 0.56 -48.68
C GLY A 407 -4.93 -0.58 -47.79
N GLU A 408 -4.01 -1.52 -47.55
CA GLU A 408 -4.20 -2.64 -46.62
C GLU A 408 -3.51 -2.35 -45.28
N ILE A 409 -3.79 -3.18 -44.29
CA ILE A 409 -3.06 -3.13 -43.02
C ILE A 409 -1.58 -3.43 -43.27
N LEU A 410 -0.71 -2.63 -42.68
CA LEU A 410 0.73 -2.82 -42.81
C LEU A 410 1.21 -3.51 -41.53
N GLU A 411 2.03 -4.54 -41.71
CA GLU A 411 2.54 -5.39 -40.63
C GLU A 411 4.06 -5.39 -40.64
N TYR A 412 4.67 -5.32 -39.44
CA TYR A 412 6.10 -5.30 -39.24
C TYR A 412 6.45 -6.19 -38.04
N GLY A 413 7.45 -7.05 -38.19
CA GLY A 413 7.82 -8.03 -37.16
C GLY A 413 7.01 -9.33 -37.26
N SER A 414 6.81 -10.01 -36.14
CA SER A 414 6.08 -11.28 -36.10
C SER A 414 5.19 -11.36 -34.87
N ASP A 415 3.95 -11.76 -35.09
CA ASP A 415 2.95 -12.10 -34.05
C ASP A 415 2.89 -13.62 -33.79
N GLU A 416 3.84 -14.40 -34.34
CA GLU A 416 3.84 -15.85 -34.19
C GLU A 416 3.87 -16.27 -32.72
N TYR A 417 2.90 -17.08 -32.35
CA TYR A 417 2.81 -17.70 -31.03
C TYR A 417 2.94 -19.22 -31.15
N LYS A 418 3.88 -19.78 -30.39
CA LYS A 418 4.05 -21.23 -30.28
C LYS A 418 3.54 -21.70 -28.93
N PRO A 419 2.36 -22.37 -28.85
CA PRO A 419 1.79 -22.75 -27.57
C PRO A 419 2.69 -23.74 -26.85
N GLN A 420 2.99 -23.41 -25.60
CA GLN A 420 3.58 -24.36 -24.67
C GLN A 420 2.62 -25.52 -24.44
N LYS A 421 3.16 -26.75 -24.41
CA LYS A 421 2.39 -27.96 -24.13
C LYS A 421 2.71 -28.44 -22.73
N ILE A 422 1.66 -28.67 -21.92
CA ILE A 422 1.76 -29.16 -20.55
C ILE A 422 0.99 -30.47 -20.47
N ASP A 423 1.66 -31.54 -20.06
CA ASP A 423 1.00 -32.79 -19.79
C ASP A 423 0.41 -32.76 -18.37
N PHE A 424 -0.88 -32.99 -18.27
CA PHE A 424 -1.68 -32.96 -17.05
C PHE A 424 -2.33 -34.31 -16.80
N SER A 425 -2.15 -34.83 -15.60
CA SER A 425 -2.83 -36.03 -15.12
C SER A 425 -3.94 -35.68 -14.15
N ILE A 426 -5.11 -36.32 -14.27
CA ILE A 426 -6.19 -36.24 -13.28
C ILE A 426 -5.69 -36.65 -11.88
N GLY A 427 -4.73 -37.59 -11.83
CA GLY A 427 -4.07 -38.00 -10.58
C GLY A 427 -3.24 -36.91 -9.93
N ASP A 428 -2.66 -35.98 -10.71
CA ASP A 428 -1.88 -34.86 -10.15
C ASP A 428 -2.79 -33.87 -9.42
N PHE A 429 -3.99 -33.63 -9.93
CA PHE A 429 -4.98 -32.82 -9.23
C PHE A 429 -5.31 -33.42 -7.85
N LYS A 430 -5.56 -34.73 -7.79
CA LYS A 430 -5.83 -35.44 -6.50
C LYS A 430 -4.64 -35.37 -5.55
N LYS A 431 -3.40 -35.54 -6.07
CA LYS A 431 -2.19 -35.46 -5.22
C LYS A 431 -2.05 -34.11 -4.55
N VAL A 432 -2.31 -33.02 -5.28
CA VAL A 432 -2.15 -31.63 -4.80
C VAL A 432 -3.30 -31.24 -3.89
N THR A 433 -4.54 -31.51 -4.31
CA THR A 433 -5.75 -30.98 -3.63
C THR A 433 -6.39 -31.96 -2.63
N GLY A 434 -6.13 -33.25 -2.79
CA GLY A 434 -6.81 -34.29 -2.05
C GLY A 434 -8.25 -34.59 -2.54
N ILE A 435 -8.71 -33.90 -3.58
CA ILE A 435 -10.08 -34.02 -4.13
C ILE A 435 -10.06 -34.96 -5.33
N GLU A 436 -11.07 -35.84 -5.45
CA GLU A 436 -11.32 -36.61 -6.67
C GLU A 436 -11.86 -35.66 -7.77
N LEU A 437 -11.25 -35.73 -8.94
CA LEU A 437 -11.68 -34.98 -10.12
C LEU A 437 -12.13 -35.93 -11.22
N SER A 438 -13.30 -35.70 -11.80
CA SER A 438 -13.71 -36.45 -12.99
C SER A 438 -13.06 -35.85 -14.23
N LYS A 439 -12.79 -36.69 -15.23
CA LYS A 439 -12.31 -36.21 -16.55
C LYS A 439 -13.31 -35.23 -17.19
N TYR A 440 -14.61 -35.52 -17.01
CA TYR A 440 -15.65 -34.65 -17.52
C TYR A 440 -15.55 -33.24 -16.93
N ASP A 441 -15.42 -33.11 -15.60
CA ASP A 441 -15.32 -31.80 -14.96
C ASP A 441 -14.05 -31.05 -15.40
N ALA A 442 -12.90 -31.75 -15.44
CA ALA A 442 -11.64 -31.16 -15.93
C ALA A 442 -11.78 -30.59 -17.35
N THR A 443 -12.26 -31.43 -18.28
CA THR A 443 -12.37 -31.02 -19.69
C THR A 443 -13.46 -29.96 -19.88
N HIS A 444 -14.52 -30.01 -19.11
CA HIS A 444 -15.59 -29.02 -19.16
C HIS A 444 -15.12 -27.64 -18.71
N ILE A 445 -14.45 -27.58 -17.56
CA ILE A 445 -13.88 -26.32 -17.03
C ILE A 445 -12.87 -25.73 -18.03
N LEU A 446 -11.91 -26.53 -18.52
CA LEU A 446 -10.91 -26.08 -19.48
C LEU A 446 -11.55 -25.57 -20.78
N SER A 447 -12.59 -26.26 -21.29
CA SER A 447 -13.32 -25.82 -22.49
C SER A 447 -14.01 -24.47 -22.27
N LYS A 448 -14.63 -24.26 -21.10
CA LYS A 448 -15.31 -22.99 -20.79
C LYS A 448 -14.33 -21.82 -20.61
N LEU A 449 -13.13 -22.10 -20.12
CA LEU A 449 -12.02 -21.14 -20.02
C LEU A 449 -11.31 -20.90 -21.37
N GLU A 450 -11.75 -21.59 -22.44
CA GLU A 450 -11.09 -21.55 -23.76
C GLU A 450 -9.61 -21.96 -23.70
N ILE A 451 -9.27 -22.89 -22.79
CA ILE A 451 -7.94 -23.52 -22.72
C ILE A 451 -7.96 -24.79 -23.57
N PRO A 452 -7.27 -24.81 -24.72
CA PRO A 452 -7.27 -25.95 -25.62
C PRO A 452 -6.52 -27.17 -25.03
N PHE A 453 -7.04 -28.37 -25.26
CA PHE A 453 -6.42 -29.61 -24.79
C PHE A 453 -6.60 -30.75 -25.77
N GLU A 454 -5.70 -31.73 -25.69
CA GLU A 454 -5.76 -33.01 -26.42
C GLU A 454 -5.91 -34.15 -25.41
N ILE A 455 -6.84 -35.06 -25.63
CA ILE A 455 -7.03 -36.25 -24.77
C ILE A 455 -6.06 -37.32 -25.21
N LYS A 456 -5.11 -37.69 -24.36
CA LYS A 456 -4.13 -38.74 -24.60
C LYS A 456 -4.63 -40.12 -24.15
N SER A 457 -5.29 -40.16 -22.97
CA SER A 457 -5.86 -41.37 -22.38
C SER A 457 -7.02 -41.04 -21.44
N GLN A 458 -7.47 -42.00 -20.65
CA GLN A 458 -8.52 -41.79 -19.66
C GLN A 458 -8.10 -40.78 -18.59
N ASP A 459 -6.83 -40.76 -18.20
CA ASP A 459 -6.33 -39.98 -17.09
C ASP A 459 -5.36 -38.88 -17.50
N TYR A 460 -5.02 -38.75 -18.78
CA TYR A 460 -4.03 -37.80 -19.28
C TYR A 460 -4.55 -36.86 -20.35
N LEU A 461 -4.29 -35.57 -20.17
CA LEU A 461 -4.54 -34.49 -21.11
C LEU A 461 -3.22 -33.80 -21.45
N THR A 462 -3.06 -33.38 -22.70
CA THR A 462 -2.01 -32.42 -23.08
C THR A 462 -2.67 -31.06 -23.28
N ILE A 463 -2.38 -30.12 -22.42
CA ILE A 463 -2.90 -28.76 -22.45
C ILE A 463 -2.04 -27.92 -23.39
N LYS A 464 -2.66 -27.17 -24.28
CA LYS A 464 -1.99 -26.16 -25.10
C LYS A 464 -2.28 -24.79 -24.50
N VAL A 465 -1.27 -24.16 -23.95
CA VAL A 465 -1.44 -22.84 -23.31
C VAL A 465 -1.94 -21.84 -24.37
N PRO A 466 -3.07 -21.14 -24.14
CA PRO A 466 -3.54 -20.13 -25.09
C PRO A 466 -2.70 -18.84 -24.98
N PRO A 467 -2.59 -18.03 -26.06
CA PRO A 467 -1.73 -16.84 -26.07
C PRO A 467 -2.09 -15.82 -24.98
N PHE A 468 -3.35 -15.66 -24.62
CA PHE A 468 -3.79 -14.76 -23.56
C PHE A 468 -3.47 -15.24 -22.13
N ARG A 469 -2.94 -16.47 -21.97
CA ARG A 469 -2.46 -17.05 -20.70
C ARG A 469 -0.97 -17.44 -20.74
N GLU A 470 -0.23 -16.96 -21.75
CA GLU A 470 1.18 -17.27 -21.99
C GLU A 470 2.06 -16.97 -20.79
N ASN A 471 1.75 -15.92 -20.06
CA ASN A 471 2.55 -15.45 -18.93
C ASN A 471 2.24 -16.18 -17.61
N ASP A 472 1.12 -16.83 -17.53
CA ASP A 472 0.48 -17.29 -16.31
C ASP A 472 0.55 -18.82 -16.18
N ILE A 473 0.16 -19.55 -17.23
CA ILE A 473 0.14 -21.01 -17.24
C ILE A 473 1.47 -21.54 -17.77
N LYS A 474 2.30 -22.11 -16.89
CA LYS A 474 3.65 -22.62 -17.22
C LYS A 474 3.88 -24.06 -16.81
N GLU A 475 3.23 -24.50 -15.74
CA GLU A 475 3.45 -25.81 -15.13
C GLU A 475 2.13 -26.54 -14.85
N THR A 476 2.21 -27.83 -14.53
CA THR A 476 1.05 -28.67 -14.19
C THR A 476 0.27 -28.11 -13.00
N VAL A 477 0.95 -27.50 -12.04
CA VAL A 477 0.31 -26.91 -10.85
C VAL A 477 -0.60 -25.74 -11.21
N ASP A 478 -0.28 -24.97 -12.25
CA ASP A 478 -1.12 -23.89 -12.73
C ASP A 478 -2.45 -24.42 -13.32
N ILE A 479 -2.39 -25.58 -14.00
CA ILE A 479 -3.62 -26.26 -14.45
C ILE A 479 -4.44 -26.78 -13.28
N VAL A 480 -3.80 -27.30 -12.23
CA VAL A 480 -4.48 -27.69 -10.99
C VAL A 480 -5.19 -26.49 -10.38
N GLU A 481 -4.52 -25.34 -10.30
CA GLU A 481 -5.10 -24.09 -9.78
C GLU A 481 -6.33 -23.68 -10.61
N GLU A 482 -6.19 -23.61 -11.93
CA GLU A 482 -7.28 -23.24 -12.84
C GLU A 482 -8.53 -24.10 -12.63
N ILE A 483 -8.37 -25.40 -12.49
CA ILE A 483 -9.50 -26.31 -12.25
C ILE A 483 -10.03 -26.14 -10.83
N LEU A 484 -9.16 -26.01 -9.83
CA LEU A 484 -9.52 -25.94 -8.42
C LEU A 484 -10.36 -24.67 -8.11
N ARG A 485 -10.07 -23.55 -8.73
CA ARG A 485 -10.86 -22.31 -8.58
C ARG A 485 -12.35 -22.54 -8.86
N PHE A 486 -12.66 -23.36 -9.84
CA PHE A 486 -14.05 -23.69 -10.21
C PHE A 486 -14.64 -24.86 -9.41
N VAL A 487 -13.82 -25.85 -9.06
CA VAL A 487 -14.22 -26.93 -8.15
C VAL A 487 -14.58 -26.37 -6.77
N GLY A 488 -13.77 -25.43 -6.27
CA GLY A 488 -13.95 -24.71 -5.01
C GLY A 488 -12.92 -25.12 -3.95
N TYR A 489 -12.25 -24.14 -3.35
CA TYR A 489 -11.29 -24.35 -2.27
C TYR A 489 -11.94 -24.84 -0.98
N ASP A 490 -13.20 -24.54 -0.77
CA ASP A 490 -14.03 -25.00 0.36
C ASP A 490 -14.24 -26.51 0.39
N LYS A 491 -14.04 -27.19 -0.74
CA LYS A 491 -14.09 -28.66 -0.83
C LYS A 491 -12.83 -29.36 -0.35
N ILE A 492 -11.75 -28.62 -0.09
CA ILE A 492 -10.52 -29.20 0.46
C ILE A 492 -10.76 -29.55 1.93
N SER A 493 -10.81 -30.83 2.22
CA SER A 493 -10.98 -31.30 3.60
C SER A 493 -9.70 -31.08 4.41
N PRO A 494 -9.78 -30.41 5.57
CA PRO A 494 -8.63 -30.30 6.46
C PRO A 494 -8.21 -31.70 6.94
N LYS A 495 -6.94 -32.04 6.77
CA LYS A 495 -6.37 -33.27 7.29
C LYS A 495 -5.54 -32.95 8.54
N ALA A 496 -5.87 -33.60 9.64
CA ALA A 496 -4.98 -33.59 10.79
C ALA A 496 -3.70 -34.36 10.44
N THR A 497 -2.59 -33.66 10.33
CA THR A 497 -1.28 -34.31 10.20
C THR A 497 -0.92 -34.88 11.56
N PRO A 498 -0.65 -36.20 11.69
CA PRO A 498 -0.12 -36.72 12.94
C PRO A 498 1.22 -36.08 13.21
N TYR A 499 1.28 -35.19 14.21
CA TYR A 499 2.53 -34.64 14.67
C TYR A 499 3.22 -35.68 15.58
N TYR A 500 4.35 -36.15 15.15
CA TYR A 500 5.32 -36.66 16.11
C TYR A 500 5.88 -35.44 16.83
N VAL A 501 5.43 -35.23 18.06
CA VAL A 501 6.03 -34.23 18.92
C VAL A 501 7.45 -34.66 19.22
N LYS A 502 8.40 -34.33 18.38
CA LYS A 502 9.79 -34.35 18.74
C LYS A 502 9.98 -33.21 19.72
N TYR A 503 10.33 -33.55 20.94
CA TYR A 503 10.69 -32.58 21.95
C TYR A 503 11.98 -31.89 21.46
N GLU A 504 11.85 -30.83 20.69
CA GLU A 504 12.96 -29.93 20.41
C GLU A 504 13.01 -28.91 21.55
N ASP A 505 14.20 -28.66 22.05
CA ASP A 505 14.36 -27.57 23.00
C ASP A 505 13.83 -26.27 22.40
N GLU A 506 12.99 -25.58 23.17
CA GLU A 506 12.50 -24.25 22.75
C GLU A 506 13.68 -23.36 22.36
N ASN A 507 13.47 -22.55 21.35
CA ASN A 507 14.47 -21.60 20.87
C ASN A 507 15.04 -20.80 22.07
N TYR A 508 16.36 -20.78 22.17
CA TYR A 508 17.11 -20.12 23.24
C TYR A 508 16.65 -18.66 23.44
N ASN A 509 16.54 -17.91 22.34
CA ASN A 509 16.11 -16.53 22.39
C ASN A 509 14.68 -16.36 22.90
N TYR A 510 13.78 -17.27 22.56
CA TYR A 510 12.39 -17.26 23.05
C TYR A 510 12.37 -17.46 24.58
N LYS A 511 13.13 -18.43 25.09
CA LYS A 511 13.24 -18.67 26.54
C LYS A 511 13.78 -17.45 27.30
N VAL A 512 14.82 -16.81 26.74
CA VAL A 512 15.42 -15.59 27.32
C VAL A 512 14.37 -14.49 27.38
N LYS A 513 13.74 -14.17 26.27
CA LYS A 513 12.75 -13.08 26.16
C LYS A 513 11.54 -13.35 27.07
N THR A 514 11.06 -14.57 27.13
CA THR A 514 9.93 -14.96 27.99
C THR A 514 10.25 -14.78 29.48
N LYS A 515 11.45 -15.21 29.92
CA LYS A 515 11.86 -15.00 31.31
C LYS A 515 12.04 -13.53 31.68
N LEU A 516 12.62 -12.73 30.79
CA LEU A 516 12.74 -11.27 30.96
C LEU A 516 11.37 -10.60 31.05
N ARG A 517 10.50 -10.90 30.10
CA ARG A 517 9.14 -10.36 30.04
C ARG A 517 8.37 -10.65 31.33
N ASN A 518 8.38 -11.87 31.79
CA ASN A 518 7.70 -12.28 33.01
C ASN A 518 8.25 -11.56 34.27
N LEU A 519 9.57 -11.36 34.34
CA LEU A 519 10.18 -10.61 35.44
C LEU A 519 9.76 -9.13 35.40
N LEU A 520 9.81 -8.48 34.25
CA LEU A 520 9.49 -7.06 34.11
C LEU A 520 8.00 -6.77 34.36
N ILE A 521 7.12 -7.64 33.86
CA ILE A 521 5.69 -7.58 34.21
C ILE A 521 5.48 -7.76 35.70
N GLY A 522 6.19 -8.69 36.33
CA GLY A 522 6.16 -8.89 37.80
C GLY A 522 6.68 -7.68 38.60
N LEU A 523 7.54 -6.85 38.03
CA LEU A 523 8.00 -5.59 38.57
C LEU A 523 7.04 -4.42 38.27
N GLY A 524 5.92 -4.68 37.61
CA GLY A 524 4.86 -3.70 37.32
C GLY A 524 5.11 -2.86 36.07
N LEU A 525 5.92 -3.33 35.12
CA LEU A 525 6.13 -2.66 33.85
C LEU A 525 5.16 -3.21 32.78
N SER A 526 4.82 -2.37 31.81
CA SER A 526 4.01 -2.71 30.63
C SER A 526 4.90 -2.79 29.38
N GLU A 527 4.72 -3.85 28.59
CA GLU A 527 5.43 -4.00 27.34
C GLU A 527 4.84 -3.09 26.25
N VAL A 528 5.69 -2.45 25.48
CA VAL A 528 5.32 -1.64 24.32
C VAL A 528 6.12 -2.10 23.12
N VAL A 529 5.60 -1.82 21.93
CA VAL A 529 6.31 -1.98 20.66
C VAL A 529 6.30 -0.62 19.98
N THR A 530 7.48 -0.03 19.86
CA THR A 530 7.65 1.29 19.24
C THR A 530 7.93 1.16 17.74
N ASP A 531 7.74 2.25 17.00
CA ASP A 531 8.07 2.28 15.58
C ASP A 531 9.57 2.06 15.37
N SER A 532 9.90 1.36 14.30
CA SER A 532 11.30 1.14 13.92
C SER A 532 11.86 2.26 13.04
N PHE A 533 11.02 3.21 12.62
CA PHE A 533 11.46 4.35 11.82
C PHE A 533 11.47 5.63 12.65
N VAL A 534 12.49 6.46 12.42
CA VAL A 534 12.66 7.76 13.09
C VAL A 534 12.92 8.85 12.05
N LYS A 535 12.60 10.08 12.45
CA LYS A 535 12.76 11.26 11.59
C LYS A 535 14.20 11.76 11.60
N ASP A 536 14.58 12.43 10.51
CA ASP A 536 15.89 13.07 10.39
C ASP A 536 16.16 14.05 11.55
N GLU A 537 15.15 14.83 11.94
CA GLU A 537 15.21 15.79 13.07
C GLU A 537 15.41 15.09 14.42
N GLU A 538 14.79 13.93 14.62
CA GLU A 538 14.86 13.16 15.86
C GLU A 538 16.24 12.52 16.07
N ILE A 539 16.91 12.13 14.98
CA ILE A 539 18.28 11.61 15.04
C ILE A 539 19.25 12.64 15.62
N SER A 540 19.14 13.90 15.25
CA SER A 540 20.01 14.96 15.75
C SER A 540 19.92 15.19 17.25
N LEU A 541 18.82 14.73 17.89
CA LEU A 541 18.66 14.81 19.35
C LEU A 541 19.52 13.80 20.12
N ILE A 542 19.89 12.69 19.48
CA ILE A 542 20.55 11.54 20.12
C ILE A 542 21.93 11.22 19.54
N TYR A 543 22.25 11.70 18.34
CA TYR A 543 23.55 11.52 17.69
C TYR A 543 24.14 12.86 17.24
N ASP A 544 25.45 12.96 17.20
CA ASP A 544 26.17 14.05 16.53
C ASP A 544 26.20 13.81 15.01
N ASP A 545 26.68 14.78 14.23
CA ASP A 545 26.62 14.84 12.75
C ASP A 545 27.21 13.63 11.99
N ALA A 546 27.75 12.62 12.68
CA ALA A 546 28.25 11.39 12.07
C ALA A 546 27.10 10.44 11.73
N THR A 547 26.33 10.75 10.68
CA THR A 547 25.23 9.89 10.18
C THR A 547 25.71 8.67 9.39
N ASP A 548 27.01 8.54 9.15
CA ASP A 548 27.60 7.47 8.34
C ASP A 548 27.42 6.06 8.95
N ASP A 549 27.29 5.98 10.27
CA ASP A 549 27.05 4.72 10.98
C ASP A 549 25.55 4.35 11.10
N LEU A 550 24.64 5.21 10.61
CA LEU A 550 23.22 5.00 10.73
C LEU A 550 22.64 4.38 9.46
N LEU A 551 21.63 3.51 9.62
CA LEU A 551 20.96 2.86 8.52
C LEU A 551 19.84 3.75 7.96
N ARG A 552 20.08 4.32 6.78
CA ARG A 552 19.11 5.16 6.08
C ARG A 552 18.35 4.38 5.02
N VAL A 553 17.03 4.60 4.96
CA VAL A 553 16.13 4.01 3.96
C VAL A 553 16.17 4.84 2.68
N LYS A 554 16.40 4.20 1.53
CA LYS A 554 16.50 4.89 0.23
C LYS A 554 15.16 5.50 -0.23
N ASN A 555 14.03 4.82 0.03
CA ASN A 555 12.70 5.20 -0.40
C ASN A 555 11.69 5.09 0.77
N PRO A 556 11.72 6.06 1.72
CA PRO A 556 10.85 6.01 2.88
C PRO A 556 9.37 6.15 2.48
N ILE A 557 8.51 5.38 3.15
CA ILE A 557 7.05 5.39 2.91
C ILE A 557 6.42 6.76 3.22
N LYS A 558 6.98 7.46 4.21
CA LYS A 558 6.56 8.84 4.58
C LYS A 558 7.76 9.76 4.52
N THR A 559 7.57 10.93 3.94
CA THR A 559 8.59 11.97 3.89
C THR A 559 9.06 12.30 5.31
N GLY A 560 10.39 12.31 5.51
CA GLY A 560 11.02 12.60 6.79
C GLY A 560 11.25 11.40 7.71
N LEU A 561 10.67 10.19 7.45
CA LEU A 561 10.96 8.97 8.20
C LEU A 561 12.07 8.17 7.50
N SER A 562 13.31 8.66 7.56
CA SER A 562 14.40 8.17 6.71
C SER A 562 15.35 7.21 7.39
N PHE A 563 15.36 7.09 8.72
CA PHE A 563 16.30 6.24 9.43
C PHE A 563 15.61 5.07 10.15
N LEU A 564 16.27 3.92 10.18
CA LEU A 564 15.93 2.87 11.15
C LEU A 564 16.42 3.28 12.54
N SER A 565 15.64 2.97 13.56
CA SER A 565 15.84 3.40 14.95
C SER A 565 17.15 2.83 15.54
N PRO A 566 18.16 3.65 15.77
CA PRO A 566 19.42 3.22 16.39
C PRO A 566 19.29 3.14 17.91
N ASN A 567 18.24 3.71 18.49
CA ASN A 567 17.92 3.68 19.91
C ASN A 567 16.41 3.90 20.12
N LYS A 568 15.81 3.20 21.07
CA LYS A 568 14.35 3.22 21.28
C LYS A 568 13.84 4.43 22.07
N ILE A 569 14.70 5.31 22.61
CA ILE A 569 14.29 6.48 23.40
C ILE A 569 13.28 7.37 22.65
N ILE A 570 13.46 7.56 21.36
CA ILE A 570 12.58 8.36 20.49
C ILE A 570 11.16 7.76 20.48
N GLY A 571 11.08 6.45 20.25
CA GLY A 571 9.81 5.72 20.30
C GLY A 571 9.12 5.82 21.66
N PHE A 572 9.90 5.65 22.75
CA PHE A 572 9.35 5.81 24.10
C PHE A 572 8.84 7.22 24.36
N CYS A 573 9.57 8.26 23.96
CA CYS A 573 9.11 9.64 24.10
C CYS A 573 7.79 9.88 23.36
N SER A 574 7.64 9.35 22.16
CA SER A 574 6.37 9.44 21.42
C SER A 574 5.21 8.72 22.14
N VAL A 575 5.46 7.53 22.70
CA VAL A 575 4.47 6.79 23.49
C VAL A 575 4.09 7.54 24.75
N ILE A 576 5.09 8.06 25.48
CA ILE A 576 4.89 8.82 26.72
C ILE A 576 4.09 10.09 26.44
N GLN A 577 4.47 10.90 25.45
CA GLN A 577 3.74 12.10 25.03
C GLN A 577 2.27 11.80 24.77
N ARG A 578 1.99 10.76 23.95
CA ARG A 578 0.62 10.36 23.62
C ARG A 578 -0.20 9.98 24.84
N ASN A 579 0.42 9.30 25.81
CA ASN A 579 -0.23 8.91 27.05
C ASN A 579 -0.49 10.13 27.95
N ILE A 580 0.49 11.04 28.11
CA ILE A 580 0.34 12.28 28.88
C ILE A 580 -0.81 13.12 28.32
N TYR A 581 -0.92 13.28 27.01
CA TYR A 581 -2.04 14.00 26.39
C TYR A 581 -3.41 13.36 26.69
N ARG A 582 -3.42 12.05 26.97
CA ARG A 582 -4.60 11.30 27.43
C ARG A 582 -4.74 11.26 28.95
N LYS A 583 -3.94 12.05 29.68
CA LYS A 583 -3.92 12.14 31.15
C LYS A 583 -3.40 10.87 31.86
N HIS A 584 -2.70 10.00 31.16
CA HIS A 584 -1.96 8.90 31.76
C HIS A 584 -0.51 9.32 31.96
N THR A 585 -0.18 9.74 33.19
CA THR A 585 1.12 10.38 33.51
C THR A 585 2.12 9.44 34.15
N ASP A 586 1.66 8.36 34.78
CA ASP A 586 2.45 7.43 35.57
C ASP A 586 2.73 6.16 34.75
N LEU A 587 3.88 6.13 34.04
CA LEU A 587 4.18 5.10 33.09
C LEU A 587 5.47 4.35 33.46
N LYS A 588 5.39 3.02 33.37
CA LYS A 588 6.53 2.10 33.53
C LYS A 588 6.51 1.17 32.34
N LEU A 589 7.34 1.44 31.38
CA LEU A 589 7.32 0.80 30.07
C LEU A 589 8.60 0.02 29.82
N PHE A 590 8.50 -1.06 29.04
CA PHE A 590 9.68 -1.75 28.50
C PHE A 590 9.43 -2.24 27.07
N GLU A 591 10.50 -2.42 26.35
CA GLU A 591 10.52 -3.05 25.00
C GLU A 591 11.71 -3.99 24.92
N ILE A 592 11.48 -5.18 24.35
CA ILE A 592 12.55 -6.08 23.92
C ILE A 592 12.61 -5.96 22.40
N GLY A 593 13.51 -5.13 21.90
CA GLY A 593 13.58 -4.72 20.50
C GLY A 593 14.97 -4.75 19.92
N LYS A 594 15.10 -4.36 18.66
CA LYS A 594 16.38 -4.22 17.96
C LYS A 594 16.75 -2.75 17.82
N HIS A 595 18.05 -2.47 17.97
CA HIS A 595 18.67 -1.23 17.54
C HIS A 595 19.41 -1.48 16.22
N TYR A 596 19.27 -0.54 15.29
CA TYR A 596 19.79 -0.69 13.93
C TYR A 596 20.91 0.31 13.66
N LEU A 597 22.06 -0.22 13.29
CA LEU A 597 23.21 0.54 12.79
C LEU A 597 23.52 0.05 11.36
N LYS A 598 24.33 0.78 10.62
CA LYS A 598 24.62 0.50 9.21
C LYS A 598 25.05 -0.95 8.94
N ASP A 599 25.91 -1.50 9.77
CA ASP A 599 26.51 -2.82 9.57
C ASP A 599 26.11 -3.84 10.66
N SER A 600 25.22 -3.45 11.58
CA SER A 600 24.83 -4.33 12.68
C SER A 600 23.42 -4.09 13.16
N GLU A 601 22.77 -5.15 13.62
CA GLU A 601 21.55 -5.09 14.42
C GLU A 601 21.77 -5.87 15.71
N GLU A 602 21.42 -5.27 16.84
CA GLU A 602 21.55 -5.90 18.14
C GLU A 602 20.22 -5.85 18.90
N GLU A 603 19.94 -6.90 19.68
CA GLU A 603 18.77 -6.93 20.54
C GLU A 603 19.06 -6.25 21.89
N PHE A 604 18.16 -5.37 22.28
CA PHE A 604 18.21 -4.64 23.53
C PHE A 604 16.95 -4.87 24.37
N LEU A 605 17.11 -4.74 25.65
CA LEU A 605 16.05 -4.45 26.61
C LEU A 605 16.07 -2.96 26.89
N ASP A 606 15.02 -2.28 26.52
CA ASP A 606 14.83 -0.85 26.79
C ASP A 606 13.72 -0.66 27.82
N ILE A 607 13.93 0.24 28.79
CA ILE A 607 12.99 0.54 29.89
C ILE A 607 12.83 2.05 30.00
N ALA A 608 11.61 2.53 30.09
CA ALA A 608 11.32 3.96 30.32
C ALA A 608 10.32 4.12 31.47
N LEU A 609 10.66 5.00 32.40
CA LEU A 609 9.89 5.27 33.62
C LEU A 609 9.63 6.76 33.73
N THR A 610 8.38 7.14 34.07
CA THR A 610 8.01 8.54 34.29
C THR A 610 6.79 8.65 35.19
N GLY A 611 6.59 9.83 35.78
CA GLY A 611 5.46 10.09 36.68
C GLY A 611 5.69 9.61 38.11
N ASN A 612 4.69 8.95 38.69
CA ASN A 612 4.75 8.48 40.09
C ASN A 612 5.07 6.99 40.17
N LYS A 613 5.78 6.62 41.25
CA LYS A 613 6.13 5.25 41.60
C LYS A 613 4.89 4.41 41.97
N ASN A 614 3.96 5.00 42.69
CA ASN A 614 2.73 4.40 43.17
C ASN A 614 1.52 5.26 42.77
N ILE A 615 0.40 4.61 42.55
CA ILE A 615 -0.88 5.30 42.29
C ILE A 615 -1.29 6.08 43.53
N GLU A 616 -1.76 7.31 43.36
CA GLU A 616 -2.30 8.12 44.41
C GLU A 616 -3.46 7.39 45.10
N ASN A 617 -3.37 7.26 46.40
CA ASN A 617 -4.38 6.61 47.22
C ASN A 617 -4.54 7.35 48.57
N TRP A 618 -5.53 6.94 49.38
CA TRP A 618 -5.84 7.59 50.63
C TRP A 618 -4.78 7.37 51.72
N LEU A 619 -3.94 6.35 51.61
CA LEU A 619 -2.96 5.95 52.61
C LEU A 619 -1.59 6.58 52.35
N GLU A 620 -1.18 6.66 51.08
CA GLU A 620 0.16 7.09 50.68
C GLU A 620 0.12 8.28 49.75
N LYS A 621 0.95 9.27 49.96
CA LYS A 621 1.17 10.35 49.02
C LYS A 621 1.92 9.82 47.79
N PRO A 622 1.62 10.37 46.60
CA PRO A 622 2.34 9.96 45.40
C PRO A 622 3.85 10.32 45.53
N ILE A 623 4.69 9.31 45.27
CA ILE A 623 6.15 9.46 45.26
C ILE A 623 6.60 9.46 43.81
N LYS A 624 7.29 10.48 43.37
CA LYS A 624 7.82 10.55 41.99
C LYS A 624 8.86 9.45 41.74
N VAL A 625 8.89 8.96 40.51
CA VAL A 625 9.98 8.15 40.02
C VAL A 625 11.25 9.00 40.05
N ASP A 626 12.30 8.44 40.61
CA ASP A 626 13.63 9.03 40.65
C ASP A 626 14.71 8.09 40.12
N PHE A 627 15.94 8.57 40.06
CA PHE A 627 17.10 7.81 39.63
C PHE A 627 17.27 6.48 40.37
N TYR A 628 17.09 6.50 41.71
CA TYR A 628 17.30 5.31 42.55
C TYR A 628 16.23 4.25 42.35
N TYR A 629 14.96 4.67 42.13
CA TYR A 629 13.91 3.73 41.82
C TYR A 629 14.12 3.03 40.49
N GLY A 630 14.46 3.79 39.44
CA GLY A 630 14.75 3.21 38.12
C GLY A 630 15.98 2.30 38.14
N LYS A 631 17.05 2.74 38.80
CA LYS A 631 18.25 1.91 38.99
C LYS A 631 17.92 0.62 39.73
N GLY A 632 17.10 0.69 40.79
CA GLY A 632 16.67 -0.49 41.56
C GLY A 632 15.93 -1.54 40.75
N ILE A 633 15.16 -1.15 39.72
CA ILE A 633 14.56 -2.10 38.77
C ILE A 633 15.62 -2.86 37.98
N ILE A 634 16.66 -2.18 37.49
CA ILE A 634 17.75 -2.78 36.74
C ILE A 634 18.60 -3.68 37.65
N GLU A 635 18.92 -3.21 38.86
CA GLU A 635 19.65 -4.01 39.84
C GLU A 635 18.89 -5.27 40.25
N SER A 636 17.54 -5.18 40.37
CA SER A 636 16.68 -6.33 40.62
C SER A 636 16.76 -7.36 39.50
N LEU A 637 16.84 -6.93 38.24
CA LEU A 637 17.03 -7.78 37.08
C LEU A 637 18.40 -8.45 37.13
N PHE A 638 19.47 -7.68 37.33
CA PHE A 638 20.84 -8.21 37.40
C PHE A 638 21.02 -9.17 38.57
N THR A 639 20.46 -8.85 39.73
CA THR A 639 20.51 -9.70 40.92
C THR A 639 19.74 -11.01 40.70
N ARG A 640 18.55 -10.95 40.11
CA ARG A 640 17.71 -12.13 39.83
C ARG A 640 18.40 -13.13 38.91
N PHE A 641 19.14 -12.65 37.93
CA PHE A 641 19.88 -13.49 36.97
C PHE A 641 21.37 -13.65 37.31
N LYS A 642 21.82 -13.11 38.46
CA LYS A 642 23.22 -13.15 38.89
C LYS A 642 24.19 -12.61 37.83
N VAL A 643 23.81 -11.54 37.13
CA VAL A 643 24.65 -10.85 36.16
C VAL A 643 25.77 -10.14 36.93
N PRO A 644 27.06 -10.44 36.69
CA PRO A 644 28.15 -9.71 37.32
C PRO A 644 28.34 -8.38 36.58
N TYR A 645 28.18 -7.27 37.28
CA TYR A 645 28.33 -5.95 36.65
C TYR A 645 29.15 -5.02 37.52
N LYS A 646 29.71 -3.99 36.88
CA LYS A 646 30.33 -2.82 37.53
C LYS A 646 29.70 -1.56 36.94
N GLU A 647 29.69 -0.51 37.73
CA GLU A 647 29.13 0.78 37.34
C GLU A 647 30.21 1.83 37.11
N LYS A 648 30.01 2.68 36.12
CA LYS A 648 30.79 3.88 35.90
C LYS A 648 29.86 5.06 35.59
N LYS A 649 30.24 6.28 35.98
CA LYS A 649 29.49 7.49 35.63
C LYS A 649 29.50 7.63 34.10
N ASN A 650 28.34 7.83 33.48
CA ASN A 650 28.25 8.15 32.06
C ASN A 650 28.53 9.65 31.91
N VAL A 651 29.54 10.00 31.10
CA VAL A 651 29.99 11.40 30.93
C VAL A 651 29.81 11.93 29.52
N ASN A 652 29.46 11.08 28.55
CA ASN A 652 29.45 11.42 27.12
C ASN A 652 28.20 10.92 26.39
N SER A 653 27.00 11.26 26.90
CA SER A 653 25.77 10.87 26.21
C SER A 653 24.87 12.07 25.94
N LYS A 654 24.41 12.22 24.71
CA LYS A 654 23.33 13.16 24.36
C LYS A 654 21.96 12.76 24.92
N ILE A 655 21.81 11.47 25.21
CA ILE A 655 20.52 10.91 25.69
C ILE A 655 20.29 11.29 27.14
N PHE A 656 21.33 11.33 27.97
CA PHE A 656 21.21 11.44 29.42
C PHE A 656 21.75 12.76 29.98
N ASP A 657 21.19 13.17 31.11
CA ASP A 657 21.77 14.19 31.96
C ASP A 657 23.03 13.61 32.64
N THR A 658 24.17 14.33 32.59
CA THR A 658 25.47 13.82 33.02
C THR A 658 25.55 13.54 34.51
N ASP A 659 24.71 14.18 35.32
CA ASP A 659 24.73 14.03 36.80
C ASP A 659 23.87 12.87 37.32
N GLU A 660 22.87 12.46 36.50
CA GLU A 660 21.98 11.36 36.85
C GLU A 660 22.05 10.27 35.80
N SER A 661 23.26 9.74 35.53
CA SER A 661 23.46 8.67 34.55
C SER A 661 24.62 7.74 34.90
N VAL A 662 24.48 6.47 34.52
CA VAL A 662 25.41 5.38 34.81
C VAL A 662 25.48 4.39 33.65
N ASP A 663 26.68 3.91 33.38
CA ASP A 663 26.97 2.82 32.46
C ASP A 663 27.28 1.54 33.23
N PHE A 664 26.76 0.43 32.73
CA PHE A 664 27.01 -0.92 33.26
C PHE A 664 28.02 -1.66 32.42
N PHE A 665 28.94 -2.33 33.08
CA PHE A 665 30.02 -3.08 32.45
C PHE A 665 30.07 -4.52 32.96
N ILE A 666 30.30 -5.47 32.07
CA ILE A 666 30.80 -6.81 32.41
C ILE A 666 32.27 -6.83 31.93
N GLU A 667 33.18 -7.02 32.90
CA GLU A 667 34.62 -6.89 32.63
C GLU A 667 34.96 -5.47 32.06
N THR A 668 35.33 -5.42 30.79
CA THR A 668 35.65 -4.15 30.08
C THR A 668 34.53 -3.72 29.11
N SER A 669 33.55 -4.59 28.87
CA SER A 669 32.50 -4.36 27.86
C SER A 669 31.34 -3.57 28.44
N ASN A 670 30.95 -2.48 27.80
CA ASN A 670 29.72 -1.78 28.14
C ASN A 670 28.51 -2.59 27.67
N ILE A 671 27.68 -2.98 28.63
CA ILE A 671 26.47 -3.79 28.43
C ILE A 671 25.18 -2.97 28.39
N GLY A 672 25.26 -1.67 28.72
CA GLY A 672 24.11 -0.80 28.70
C GLY A 672 24.29 0.44 29.55
N SER A 673 23.32 1.32 29.49
CA SER A 673 23.30 2.60 30.20
C SER A 673 21.93 2.86 30.80
N PHE A 674 21.88 3.62 31.88
CA PHE A 674 20.68 4.10 32.55
C PHE A 674 20.86 5.54 32.99
N GLY A 675 19.81 6.33 32.88
CA GLY A 675 19.86 7.71 33.39
C GLY A 675 18.59 8.50 33.12
N LYS A 676 18.59 9.72 33.63
CA LYS A 676 17.58 10.72 33.35
C LYS A 676 17.74 11.24 31.93
N VAL A 677 16.66 11.23 31.15
CA VAL A 677 16.67 11.69 29.76
C VAL A 677 16.90 13.19 29.69
N ASN A 678 17.80 13.60 28.80
CA ASN A 678 18.17 14.99 28.58
C ASN A 678 16.96 15.89 28.32
N LYS A 679 16.99 17.10 28.85
CA LYS A 679 15.94 18.10 28.73
C LYS A 679 15.62 18.46 27.28
N ASN A 680 16.60 18.47 26.38
CA ASN A 680 16.39 18.78 24.97
C ASN A 680 15.48 17.76 24.29
N ILE A 681 15.67 16.47 24.57
CA ILE A 681 14.80 15.40 24.06
C ILE A 681 13.39 15.56 24.61
N ARG A 682 13.25 15.75 25.93
CA ARG A 682 11.94 15.94 26.57
C ARG A 682 11.20 17.16 26.02
N ASN A 683 11.88 18.28 25.84
CA ASN A 683 11.29 19.51 25.29
C ASN A 683 10.80 19.34 23.84
N TYR A 684 11.54 18.59 23.00
CA TYR A 684 11.11 18.30 21.63
C TYR A 684 9.75 17.60 21.58
N TYR A 685 9.47 16.72 22.57
CA TYR A 685 8.19 16.01 22.69
C TYR A 685 7.19 16.71 23.63
N ASP A 686 7.45 17.93 24.07
CA ASP A 686 6.59 18.68 25.02
C ASP A 686 6.30 17.89 26.33
N ILE A 687 7.32 17.20 26.85
CA ILE A 687 7.23 16.41 28.07
C ILE A 687 7.88 17.16 29.23
N ASN A 688 7.03 17.64 30.14
CA ASN A 688 7.48 18.44 31.29
C ASN A 688 7.99 17.60 32.47
N GLN A 689 7.58 16.32 32.57
CA GLN A 689 8.01 15.43 33.65
C GLN A 689 9.33 14.74 33.35
N ASP A 690 10.04 14.29 34.38
CA ASP A 690 11.28 13.57 34.23
C ASP A 690 11.03 12.17 33.64
N ILE A 691 11.91 11.74 32.75
CA ILE A 691 11.93 10.39 32.17
C ILE A 691 13.26 9.75 32.58
N PHE A 692 13.21 8.54 33.10
CA PHE A 692 14.37 7.70 33.35
C PHE A 692 14.37 6.55 32.34
N TYR A 693 15.48 6.40 31.61
CA TYR A 693 15.59 5.43 30.53
C TYR A 693 16.80 4.53 30.72
N ALA A 694 16.59 3.25 30.44
CA ALA A 694 17.67 2.25 30.36
C ALA A 694 17.68 1.59 29.00
N SER A 695 18.87 1.24 28.55
CA SER A 695 19.08 0.43 27.34
C SER A 695 20.18 -0.60 27.61
N ILE A 696 19.84 -1.89 27.55
CA ILE A 696 20.71 -3.00 27.98
C ILE A 696 20.83 -4.00 26.83
N LYS A 697 22.05 -4.35 26.45
CA LYS A 697 22.34 -5.32 25.38
C LYS A 697 22.03 -6.74 25.81
N LEU A 698 21.11 -7.42 25.13
CA LEU A 698 20.72 -8.78 25.46
C LEU A 698 21.83 -9.80 25.20
N SER A 699 22.67 -9.57 24.21
CA SER A 699 23.82 -10.44 23.87
C SER A 699 24.73 -10.75 25.06
N PHE A 700 24.93 -9.80 25.96
CA PHE A 700 25.78 -9.96 27.13
C PHE A 700 25.10 -10.62 28.34
N ILE A 701 23.79 -10.42 28.52
CA ILE A 701 23.05 -10.90 29.70
C ILE A 701 22.33 -12.24 29.46
N SER A 702 22.03 -12.61 28.22
CA SER A 702 21.26 -13.81 27.86
C SER A 702 21.79 -15.08 28.50
N LYS A 703 23.10 -15.28 28.51
CA LYS A 703 23.74 -16.47 29.09
C LYS A 703 23.48 -16.63 30.59
N TYR A 704 23.25 -15.54 31.30
CA TYR A 704 22.95 -15.59 32.75
C TYR A 704 21.46 -15.87 33.00
N ILE A 705 20.57 -15.40 32.14
CA ILE A 705 19.10 -15.54 32.27
C ILE A 705 18.67 -17.00 32.31
N LEU A 706 19.32 -17.87 31.52
CA LEU A 706 18.99 -19.30 31.45
C LEU A 706 19.81 -20.16 32.39
N GLN A 707 20.70 -19.61 33.21
CA GLN A 707 21.44 -20.38 34.18
C GLN A 707 20.50 -21.02 35.21
N ILE A 708 20.69 -22.28 35.48
CA ILE A 708 19.99 -22.99 36.55
C ILE A 708 20.63 -22.58 37.88
N PRO A 709 19.87 -21.99 38.82
CA PRO A 709 20.42 -21.66 40.12
C PRO A 709 20.95 -22.90 40.85
N LYS A 710 22.20 -22.83 41.30
CA LYS A 710 22.74 -23.88 42.17
C LYS A 710 22.17 -23.71 43.56
N PHE A 711 21.67 -24.78 44.14
CA PHE A 711 21.22 -24.79 45.53
C PHE A 711 22.41 -24.50 46.47
N THR A 712 22.20 -23.57 47.40
CA THR A 712 23.11 -23.27 48.50
C THR A 712 22.39 -23.65 49.81
N PRO A 713 22.94 -24.52 50.63
CA PRO A 713 22.32 -24.87 51.88
C PRO A 713 22.05 -23.64 52.74
N ILE A 714 20.88 -23.60 53.37
CA ILE A 714 20.54 -22.53 54.31
C ILE A 714 21.48 -22.65 55.55
N PRO A 715 22.16 -21.57 55.90
CA PRO A 715 23.02 -21.56 57.07
C PRO A 715 22.21 -21.94 58.34
N GLN A 716 22.71 -22.84 59.15
CA GLN A 716 22.07 -23.28 60.41
C GLN A 716 22.36 -22.33 61.60
N THR A 717 23.22 -21.35 61.39
CA THR A 717 23.67 -20.38 62.41
C THR A 717 22.98 -19.06 62.24
N GLN A 718 22.72 -18.33 63.32
CA GLN A 718 22.13 -16.97 63.30
C GLN A 718 23.08 -15.98 62.65
N GLU A 719 22.55 -15.04 61.88
CA GLU A 719 23.30 -13.87 61.37
C GLU A 719 23.70 -12.93 62.52
N ILE A 720 24.94 -12.46 62.50
CA ILE A 720 25.33 -11.36 63.36
C ILE A 720 25.23 -10.04 62.57
N VAL A 721 24.48 -9.13 63.17
CA VAL A 721 24.26 -7.77 62.58
C VAL A 721 25.13 -6.78 63.34
N ARG A 722 25.85 -5.90 62.62
CA ARG A 722 26.56 -4.76 63.13
C ARG A 722 26.26 -3.51 62.36
N ASP A 723 25.92 -2.47 63.06
CA ASP A 723 25.65 -1.15 62.48
C ASP A 723 26.89 -0.25 62.70
N ILE A 724 27.28 0.45 61.65
CA ILE A 724 28.34 1.44 61.64
C ILE A 724 27.81 2.75 61.03
N ALA A 725 28.24 3.89 61.66
CA ALA A 725 27.94 5.20 61.10
C ALA A 725 29.25 5.92 60.76
N LEU A 726 29.44 6.34 59.57
CA LEU A 726 30.62 6.96 59.03
C LEU A 726 30.35 8.41 58.63
N VAL A 727 31.10 9.34 59.04
CA VAL A 727 31.06 10.72 58.55
C VAL A 727 32.10 10.86 57.45
N VAL A 728 31.66 11.17 56.28
CA VAL A 728 32.48 11.29 55.04
C VAL A 728 32.21 12.59 54.33
N ASP A 729 33.10 13.01 53.44
CA ASP A 729 32.87 14.14 52.55
C ASP A 729 31.65 13.91 51.67
N ASP A 730 30.88 14.93 51.35
CA ASP A 730 29.63 14.83 50.60
C ASP A 730 29.81 14.25 49.19
N ILE A 731 30.97 14.44 48.57
CA ILE A 731 31.34 13.92 47.24
C ILE A 731 31.59 12.42 47.25
N VAL A 732 31.86 11.79 48.42
CA VAL A 732 32.14 10.36 48.50
C VAL A 732 30.87 9.55 48.17
N LYS A 733 30.95 8.66 47.20
CA LYS A 733 29.83 7.79 46.85
C LYS A 733 29.67 6.65 47.86
N VAL A 734 28.46 6.44 48.35
CA VAL A 734 28.17 5.35 49.29
C VAL A 734 28.45 3.98 48.68
N GLY A 735 28.24 3.83 47.35
CA GLY A 735 28.57 2.60 46.63
C GLY A 735 30.05 2.21 46.75
N ASP A 736 30.96 3.18 46.62
CA ASP A 736 32.41 2.94 46.71
C ASP A 736 32.77 2.45 48.14
N ILE A 737 32.10 2.99 49.17
CA ILE A 737 32.25 2.55 50.56
C ILE A 737 31.79 1.10 50.72
N ILE A 738 30.59 0.78 50.21
CA ILE A 738 30.03 -0.56 50.27
C ILE A 738 30.93 -1.57 49.52
N ASP A 739 31.44 -1.24 48.39
CA ASP A 739 32.34 -2.10 47.59
C ASP A 739 33.69 -2.32 48.32
N LYS A 740 34.21 -1.30 48.95
CA LYS A 740 35.42 -1.43 49.77
C LYS A 740 35.13 -2.36 50.95
N ILE A 741 34.02 -2.18 51.65
CA ILE A 741 33.61 -3.06 52.76
C ILE A 741 33.51 -4.50 52.30
N LYS A 742 32.81 -4.75 51.18
CA LYS A 742 32.67 -6.11 50.67
C LYS A 742 34.01 -6.75 50.27
N SER A 743 34.91 -5.95 49.69
CA SER A 743 36.25 -6.45 49.32
C SER A 743 37.10 -6.83 50.52
N LEU A 744 36.97 -6.14 51.67
CA LEU A 744 37.68 -6.37 52.90
C LEU A 744 37.11 -7.55 53.72
N ALA A 745 35.81 -7.70 53.69
CA ALA A 745 35.09 -8.74 54.46
C ALA A 745 35.12 -10.13 53.81
N ASN A 746 35.49 -10.23 52.50
CA ASN A 746 35.50 -11.48 51.77
C ASN A 746 34.12 -12.22 51.87
N SER A 747 34.15 -13.56 52.11
CA SER A 747 32.96 -14.41 52.22
C SER A 747 32.28 -14.38 53.60
N SER A 748 32.80 -13.62 54.54
CA SER A 748 32.21 -13.52 55.88
C SER A 748 30.99 -12.58 55.98
N LEU A 749 30.81 -11.71 55.00
CA LEU A 749 29.73 -10.74 54.95
C LEU A 749 28.68 -11.17 53.96
N THR A 750 27.43 -11.30 54.40
CA THR A 750 26.30 -11.68 53.52
C THR A 750 25.67 -10.48 52.86
N ASN A 751 25.53 -9.37 53.55
CA ASN A 751 24.91 -8.17 53.03
C ASN A 751 25.44 -6.90 53.73
N VAL A 752 25.39 -5.77 52.98
CA VAL A 752 25.61 -4.41 53.49
C VAL A 752 24.42 -3.56 53.09
N ILE A 753 23.71 -3.05 54.09
CA ILE A 753 22.48 -2.28 53.88
C ILE A 753 22.75 -0.82 54.28
N LEU A 754 22.58 0.08 53.36
CA LEU A 754 22.50 1.50 53.67
C LEU A 754 21.09 1.77 54.26
N PHE A 755 21.00 2.16 55.51
CA PHE A 755 19.72 2.43 56.15
C PHE A 755 19.49 3.90 56.49
N ASP A 756 20.56 4.73 56.53
CA ASP A 756 20.40 6.17 56.73
C ASP A 756 21.52 6.97 56.12
N VAL A 757 21.18 8.14 55.58
CA VAL A 757 22.13 9.18 55.12
C VAL A 757 21.65 10.52 55.69
N TYR A 758 22.40 11.03 56.64
CA TYR A 758 22.01 12.22 57.38
C TYR A 758 22.94 13.40 57.11
N LYS A 759 22.34 14.55 56.85
CA LYS A 759 23.00 15.86 56.75
C LYS A 759 22.22 16.80 57.64
N GLY A 760 22.87 17.43 58.59
CA GLY A 760 22.18 18.35 59.48
C GLY A 760 23.01 18.66 60.75
N GLU A 761 22.35 19.06 61.83
CA GLU A 761 23.00 19.37 63.08
C GLU A 761 23.93 18.27 63.56
N ASN A 762 25.16 18.63 64.03
CA ASN A 762 26.24 17.75 64.42
C ASN A 762 27.00 17.03 63.27
N ILE A 763 26.81 17.39 62.03
CA ILE A 763 27.65 16.95 60.90
C ILE A 763 28.38 18.19 60.36
N PRO A 764 29.72 18.16 60.19
CA PRO A 764 30.47 19.30 59.63
C PRO A 764 29.95 19.70 58.24
N GLU A 765 29.98 20.98 57.92
CA GLU A 765 29.60 21.49 56.62
C GLU A 765 30.43 20.82 55.51
N GLY A 766 29.83 20.42 54.42
CA GLY A 766 30.47 19.65 53.33
C GLY A 766 30.60 18.15 53.59
N LYS A 767 30.08 17.65 54.71
CA LYS A 767 30.09 16.20 55.06
C LYS A 767 28.69 15.64 55.23
N LYS A 768 28.59 14.30 55.14
CA LYS A 768 27.39 13.51 55.40
C LYS A 768 27.69 12.33 56.35
N SER A 769 26.74 11.93 57.15
CA SER A 769 26.77 10.69 57.93
C SER A 769 26.11 9.58 57.12
N VAL A 770 26.81 8.48 56.94
CA VAL A 770 26.34 7.29 56.24
C VAL A 770 26.24 6.15 57.26
N ALA A 771 25.03 5.64 57.48
CA ALA A 771 24.79 4.53 58.40
C ALA A 771 24.56 3.22 57.61
N LEU A 772 25.41 2.26 57.88
CA LEU A 772 25.47 0.96 57.17
C LEU A 772 25.23 -0.18 58.18
N ARG A 773 24.38 -1.11 57.80
CA ARG A 773 24.17 -2.39 58.49
C ARG A 773 24.93 -3.49 57.78
N LEU A 774 25.78 -4.17 58.52
CA LEU A 774 26.63 -5.24 58.09
C LEU A 774 26.11 -6.57 58.59
N ASN A 775 25.70 -7.46 57.72
CA ASN A 775 25.22 -8.78 58.10
C ASN A 775 26.33 -9.82 57.88
N PHE A 776 26.78 -10.45 58.96
CA PHE A 776 27.83 -11.47 58.89
C PHE A 776 27.23 -12.88 59.04
N ASN A 777 27.68 -13.80 58.17
CA ASN A 777 27.24 -15.19 58.22
C ASN A 777 28.20 -16.10 58.99
N PHE A 778 27.68 -16.85 59.90
CA PHE A 778 28.41 -17.85 60.70
C PHE A 778 28.72 -19.16 59.98
N GLY A 779 28.28 -19.39 58.76
CA GLY A 779 28.54 -20.62 58.04
C GLY A 779 30.01 -21.02 57.93
N LEU A 780 30.93 -20.18 58.38
CA LEU A 780 32.37 -20.36 58.42
C LEU A 780 32.93 -20.60 59.85
N ASN A 781 32.11 -20.93 60.85
CA ASN A 781 32.51 -21.10 62.27
C ASN A 781 33.30 -19.91 62.81
N LEU A 782 32.93 -18.68 62.40
CA LEU A 782 33.59 -17.44 62.91
C LEU A 782 33.17 -17.17 64.35
N THR A 783 34.14 -16.98 65.23
CA THR A 783 33.86 -16.53 66.61
C THR A 783 33.52 -15.04 66.69
N SER A 784 32.82 -14.58 67.71
CA SER A 784 32.51 -13.17 67.91
C SER A 784 33.78 -12.31 67.92
N GLU A 785 34.89 -12.80 68.38
CA GLU A 785 36.18 -12.13 68.32
C GLU A 785 36.72 -11.95 66.91
N GLN A 786 36.56 -12.96 66.06
CA GLN A 786 37.01 -12.88 64.67
C GLN A 786 36.15 -11.86 63.87
N ILE A 787 34.85 -11.82 64.14
CA ILE A 787 33.98 -10.83 63.55
C ILE A 787 34.36 -9.43 64.01
N GLN A 788 34.66 -9.23 65.30
CA GLN A 788 35.09 -7.94 65.78
C GLN A 788 36.42 -7.49 65.13
N LYS A 789 37.38 -8.40 64.99
CA LYS A 789 38.65 -8.12 64.26
C LYS A 789 38.39 -7.73 62.79
N THR A 790 37.45 -8.41 62.15
CA THR A 790 37.07 -8.09 60.78
C THR A 790 36.39 -6.74 60.67
N LEU A 791 35.48 -6.46 61.58
CA LEU A 791 34.81 -5.15 61.69
C LEU A 791 35.81 -4.00 61.94
N ASP A 792 36.72 -4.17 62.89
CA ASP A 792 37.76 -3.20 63.21
C ASP A 792 38.64 -2.93 62.01
N LYS A 793 39.05 -3.99 61.28
CA LYS A 793 39.78 -3.88 60.03
C LYS A 793 38.99 -3.10 58.97
N ILE A 794 37.71 -3.42 58.80
CA ILE A 794 36.82 -2.70 57.84
C ILE A 794 36.74 -1.24 58.20
N ILE A 795 36.47 -0.89 59.48
CA ILE A 795 36.36 0.49 59.94
C ILE A 795 37.66 1.23 59.66
N ASN A 796 38.80 0.68 60.11
CA ASN A 796 40.07 1.33 59.93
C ASN A 796 40.43 1.60 58.44
N GLU A 797 40.31 0.60 57.63
CA GLU A 797 40.60 0.72 56.17
C GLU A 797 39.63 1.66 55.44
N VAL A 798 38.34 1.63 55.77
CA VAL A 798 37.37 2.52 55.16
C VAL A 798 37.56 3.96 55.64
N CYS A 799 37.85 4.16 56.94
CA CYS A 799 38.20 5.49 57.47
C CYS A 799 39.46 6.05 56.81
N TYR A 800 40.49 5.22 56.59
CA TYR A 800 41.70 5.63 55.90
C TYR A 800 41.46 5.96 54.42
N THR A 801 40.75 5.06 53.73
CA THR A 801 40.56 5.19 52.27
C THR A 801 39.70 6.41 51.91
N PHE A 802 38.67 6.72 52.68
CA PHE A 802 37.71 7.77 52.39
C PHE A 802 37.83 9.00 53.32
N SER A 803 38.91 9.07 54.11
CA SER A 803 39.08 10.13 55.14
C SER A 803 37.85 10.27 56.04
N ALA A 804 37.23 9.11 56.34
CA ALA A 804 36.02 9.04 57.10
C ALA A 804 36.31 9.03 58.62
N THR A 805 35.36 9.49 59.41
CA THR A 805 35.41 9.35 60.89
C THR A 805 34.20 8.53 61.39
N LEU A 806 34.45 7.58 62.31
CA LEU A 806 33.34 6.83 62.91
C LEU A 806 32.52 7.75 63.77
N ARG A 807 31.22 7.82 63.53
CA ARG A 807 30.26 8.55 64.40
C ARG A 807 29.93 7.66 65.59
N LYS A 808 30.24 8.17 66.82
CA LYS A 808 29.89 7.49 68.07
C LYS A 808 28.43 7.64 68.41
#